data_134e00cb588cf5e3518d237d24d9287d
#
_entry.id   134e00cb588cf5e3518d237d24d9287d
#
_cell.length_a   1.000
_cell.length_b   1.000
_cell.length_c   1.000
_cell.angle_alpha   90.00
_cell.angle_beta   90.00
_cell.angle_gamma   90.00
#
_symmetry.space_group_name_H-M   'P 1'
#
loop_
_entity.id
_entity.type
_entity.pdbx_description
1 polymer ?
#
loop_
_entity_poly.entity_id
_entity_poly.type
_entity_poly.pdbx_seq_one_letter_code
_entity_poly.pdbx_strand_id
1 'polypeptide(L)'
;MFAFFVTHYNSAMTEPQANTKIVHAVCTHDCPDSCGVLVTVDTLTGRATKVQGDPSHPVTRGFLCGKVARYLDRVYSPERLLYPMRRRRDVRKGPLPKGREAEAFERISWDEALDAVATKLSAIAAEHGPESILPYSYAGTIGQLGYGSMDRRFFHRLGASQLDRTICASAGGAALTSVYGVRLGTSPQDFAHAGLIVAWGANIHGNNVHLWPFIEEARRAGAKLVVLDPYRTRTAALADEHLAIRPGTDGLLALAMLHVVFRDGLEDTAYLHECTLGAEELRAHTLRDEHSPQRAAEITGIAAEKIEWLARAYATAGREGRRPAVIRMNYGIQRSENGGTSARAVAMLPLITGSWKQRGGGLLLSTSGAFPYNSKKLQMPELMQASPLGRDARVVNMSQLGRALTEMDAPPVKALFVYNCNAAAVAPDSERVLTGLRRDDLFTVVHELFFTDTTDYADIVLPATTFLESKDLMGAYGHLFAQISQPAIAPLGEARSNVQLFGALAQRMGFSEAVFHDDADALISQALDVAHPFFAGVTKQRLEDEGHVALTLPQDAHGASLPFSTRDWFRTASGLGELTPVPVFTAPSESRSGSAGSGEFPLEFLPRKADNFMNTTFANLNGHRHMERKTDGVLEMHTTDARQRTIATGDAVCVWNSRGRITLAAHVGDTVAAGVVSARLDWHKLSQHGANVNTLTSETLTDIGGGATFYSTLVEVAKVSEEKMMAAD
;
A
#
# COMPACT_ATOMS: atom_id res chain seq x y z
N MET A 1 7.41 -30.90 -17.26
CA MET A 1 8.74 -30.87 -17.85
C MET A 1 8.80 -29.67 -18.81
N PHE A 2 9.10 -28.49 -18.30
CA PHE A 2 9.38 -27.28 -19.09
C PHE A 2 10.69 -26.70 -18.56
N ALA A 3 11.74 -26.96 -19.30
CA ALA A 3 13.05 -26.38 -19.06
C ALA A 3 13.00 -24.91 -19.48
N PHE A 4 13.06 -23.97 -18.54
CA PHE A 4 13.36 -22.58 -18.84
C PHE A 4 14.87 -22.43 -18.99
N PHE A 5 15.29 -22.15 -20.20
CA PHE A 5 16.63 -21.70 -20.53
C PHE A 5 16.89 -20.38 -19.81
N VAL A 6 17.76 -20.38 -18.82
CA VAL A 6 18.42 -19.18 -18.30
C VAL A 6 19.52 -18.83 -19.30
N THR A 7 19.18 -18.08 -20.32
CA THR A 7 20.18 -17.38 -21.11
C THR A 7 20.76 -16.27 -20.25
N HIS A 8 22.05 -16.34 -19.97
CA HIS A 8 22.83 -15.22 -19.47
C HIS A 8 22.70 -14.07 -20.48
N TYR A 9 21.83 -13.11 -20.16
CA TYR A 9 21.85 -11.83 -20.85
C TYR A 9 23.06 -11.05 -20.34
N ASN A 10 24.18 -11.17 -21.06
CA ASN A 10 25.19 -10.12 -21.08
C ASN A 10 24.54 -8.91 -21.75
N SER A 11 23.91 -8.03 -20.98
CA SER A 11 23.50 -6.73 -21.48
C SER A 11 24.74 -5.82 -21.52
N ALA A 12 25.52 -5.97 -22.60
CA ALA A 12 26.36 -4.86 -23.02
C ALA A 12 25.45 -3.63 -23.11
N MET A 13 25.76 -2.56 -22.40
CA MET A 13 25.13 -1.27 -22.61
C MET A 13 25.31 -0.96 -24.10
N THR A 14 24.25 -1.08 -24.87
CA THR A 14 24.26 -0.66 -26.27
C THR A 14 24.59 0.83 -26.27
N GLU A 15 25.66 1.20 -26.98
CA GLU A 15 26.00 2.60 -27.20
C GLU A 15 24.75 3.36 -27.67
N PRO A 16 24.52 4.58 -27.21
CA PRO A 16 23.34 5.36 -27.60
C PRO A 16 23.35 5.49 -29.13
N GLN A 17 22.25 5.12 -29.77
CA GLN A 17 22.04 5.46 -31.17
C GLN A 17 22.18 6.98 -31.34
N ALA A 18 22.67 7.46 -32.46
CA ALA A 18 23.14 8.84 -32.71
C ALA A 18 22.18 9.98 -32.29
N ASN A 19 20.92 9.69 -31.97
CA ASN A 19 19.89 10.66 -31.56
C ASN A 19 19.13 10.24 -30.30
N THR A 20 19.78 9.57 -29.33
CA THR A 20 19.11 9.16 -28.08
C THR A 20 19.93 9.55 -26.85
N LYS A 21 19.27 9.82 -25.75
CA LYS A 21 19.86 9.95 -24.42
C LYS A 21 19.20 9.00 -23.43
N ILE A 22 19.93 8.59 -22.40
CA ILE A 22 19.40 7.78 -21.30
C ILE A 22 19.24 8.69 -20.08
N VAL A 23 18.08 8.61 -19.42
CA VAL A 23 17.76 9.36 -18.20
C VAL A 23 17.48 8.39 -17.08
N HIS A 24 18.09 8.59 -15.92
CA HIS A 24 17.78 7.86 -14.69
C HIS A 24 16.49 8.38 -14.08
N ALA A 25 15.53 7.50 -13.91
CA ALA A 25 14.27 7.76 -13.21
C ALA A 25 14.03 6.68 -12.16
N VAL A 26 12.99 6.86 -11.37
CA VAL A 26 12.57 5.87 -10.35
C VAL A 26 11.09 5.62 -10.48
N CYS A 27 10.67 4.37 -10.39
CA CYS A 27 9.26 4.03 -10.29
C CYS A 27 8.69 4.53 -8.96
N THR A 28 7.86 5.56 -9.01
CA THR A 28 7.28 6.21 -7.81
C THR A 28 5.97 5.58 -7.33
N HIS A 29 5.56 4.46 -7.93
CA HIS A 29 4.31 3.80 -7.56
C HIS A 29 4.42 3.08 -6.21
N ASP A 30 3.25 2.83 -5.58
CA ASP A 30 3.10 2.14 -4.29
C ASP A 30 3.58 0.68 -4.35
N CYS A 31 4.88 0.51 -4.27
CA CYS A 31 5.57 -0.78 -4.35
C CYS A 31 6.80 -0.79 -3.43
N PRO A 32 7.09 -1.89 -2.70
CA PRO A 32 8.28 -1.97 -1.86
C PRO A 32 9.59 -1.86 -2.66
N ASP A 33 9.55 -2.20 -3.95
CA ASP A 33 10.75 -2.34 -4.77
C ASP A 33 11.34 -1.00 -5.23
N SER A 34 10.54 0.08 -5.34
CA SER A 34 10.98 1.44 -5.77
C SER A 34 12.08 1.38 -6.84
N CYS A 35 11.77 0.72 -7.98
CA CYS A 35 12.76 0.31 -8.97
C CYS A 35 13.51 1.49 -9.59
N GLY A 36 14.84 1.39 -9.70
CA GLY A 36 15.65 2.22 -10.59
C GLY A 36 15.28 1.93 -12.05
N VAL A 37 15.10 2.98 -12.83
CA VAL A 37 14.59 2.91 -14.22
C VAL A 37 15.48 3.71 -15.13
N LEU A 38 15.87 3.11 -16.26
CA LEU A 38 16.55 3.79 -17.36
C LEU A 38 15.55 4.09 -18.47
N VAL A 39 15.42 5.36 -18.84
CA VAL A 39 14.50 5.83 -19.89
C VAL A 39 15.30 6.28 -21.10
N THR A 40 15.10 5.63 -22.23
CA THR A 40 15.68 6.08 -23.51
C THR A 40 14.77 7.13 -24.13
N VAL A 41 15.32 8.29 -24.41
CA VAL A 41 14.62 9.43 -24.98
C VAL A 41 15.22 9.77 -26.33
N ASP A 42 14.39 9.87 -27.35
CA ASP A 42 14.76 10.41 -28.65
C ASP A 42 14.98 11.92 -28.52
N THR A 43 16.21 12.40 -28.82
CA THR A 43 16.60 13.80 -28.62
C THR A 43 16.00 14.75 -29.66
N LEU A 44 15.52 14.23 -30.78
CA LEU A 44 14.92 15.06 -31.85
C LEU A 44 13.45 15.35 -31.52
N THR A 45 12.72 14.36 -30.98
CA THR A 45 11.31 14.48 -30.68
C THR A 45 11.02 14.76 -29.21
N GLY A 46 11.99 14.57 -28.31
CA GLY A 46 11.83 14.65 -26.86
C GLY A 46 10.98 13.51 -26.27
N ARG A 47 10.66 12.47 -27.05
CA ARG A 47 9.79 11.37 -26.62
C ARG A 47 10.59 10.23 -26.00
N ALA A 48 10.07 9.68 -24.91
CA ALA A 48 10.57 8.42 -24.39
C ALA A 48 10.19 7.27 -25.32
N THR A 49 11.17 6.45 -25.70
CA THR A 49 10.99 5.33 -26.64
C THR A 49 11.15 3.97 -25.98
N LYS A 50 11.82 3.91 -24.82
CA LYS A 50 12.05 2.68 -24.07
C LYS A 50 12.11 2.97 -22.57
N VAL A 51 11.56 2.04 -21.77
CA VAL A 51 11.69 2.00 -20.31
C VAL A 51 12.24 0.64 -19.93
N GLN A 52 13.32 0.60 -19.16
CA GLN A 52 13.95 -0.63 -18.68
C GLN A 52 14.44 -0.46 -17.25
N GLY A 53 14.62 -1.56 -16.52
CA GLY A 53 15.21 -1.51 -15.18
C GLY A 53 16.68 -1.13 -15.25
N ASP A 54 17.16 -0.48 -14.19
CA ASP A 54 18.58 -0.15 -14.04
C ASP A 54 19.35 -1.39 -13.56
N PRO A 55 20.27 -1.94 -14.40
CA PRO A 55 21.04 -3.13 -14.04
C PRO A 55 22.07 -2.87 -12.93
N SER A 56 22.42 -1.61 -12.66
CA SER A 56 23.33 -1.25 -11.58
C SER A 56 22.66 -1.26 -10.20
N HIS A 57 21.32 -1.20 -10.14
CA HIS A 57 20.60 -1.19 -8.88
C HIS A 57 20.66 -2.56 -8.17
N PRO A 58 21.27 -2.67 -6.96
CA PRO A 58 21.59 -3.95 -6.34
C PRO A 58 20.39 -4.84 -6.00
N VAL A 59 19.21 -4.24 -5.77
CA VAL A 59 17.97 -4.97 -5.43
C VAL A 59 17.17 -5.30 -6.67
N THR A 60 16.96 -4.33 -7.56
CA THR A 60 16.05 -4.51 -8.71
C THR A 60 16.72 -5.12 -9.94
N ARG A 61 18.08 -5.11 -10.00
CA ARG A 61 18.89 -5.94 -10.89
C ARG A 61 18.51 -5.87 -12.38
N GLY A 62 18.03 -4.71 -12.85
CA GLY A 62 17.79 -4.45 -14.27
C GLY A 62 16.51 -5.01 -14.87
N PHE A 63 15.60 -5.63 -14.10
CA PHE A 63 14.32 -6.01 -14.63
C PHE A 63 13.18 -5.15 -14.07
N LEU A 64 12.05 -5.10 -14.78
CA LEU A 64 10.83 -4.42 -14.37
C LEU A 64 9.68 -5.43 -14.24
N CYS A 65 8.79 -5.18 -13.29
CA CYS A 65 7.54 -5.94 -13.20
C CYS A 65 6.65 -5.68 -14.44
N GLY A 66 5.72 -6.60 -14.72
CA GLY A 66 4.80 -6.50 -15.85
C GLY A 66 3.96 -5.20 -15.87
N LYS A 67 3.79 -4.54 -14.69
CA LYS A 67 3.07 -3.27 -14.59
C LYS A 67 3.85 -2.12 -15.24
N VAL A 68 5.14 -1.99 -14.94
CA VAL A 68 5.99 -0.85 -15.33
C VAL A 68 6.74 -1.11 -16.64
N ALA A 69 6.96 -2.37 -17.02
CA ALA A 69 7.57 -2.70 -18.32
C ALA A 69 6.81 -2.10 -19.52
N ARG A 70 5.51 -1.81 -19.37
CA ARG A 70 4.63 -1.17 -20.37
C ARG A 70 4.26 0.27 -20.01
N TYR A 71 5.11 0.96 -19.26
CA TYR A 71 4.76 2.28 -18.72
C TYR A 71 4.48 3.34 -19.79
N LEU A 72 5.11 3.23 -20.96
CA LEU A 72 4.86 4.15 -22.08
C LEU A 72 3.43 4.08 -22.62
N ASP A 73 2.73 2.92 -22.47
CA ASP A 73 1.30 2.82 -22.78
C ASP A 73 0.45 3.75 -21.88
N ARG A 74 0.92 4.00 -20.63
CA ARG A 74 0.29 4.95 -19.71
C ARG A 74 0.65 6.39 -20.04
N VAL A 75 1.92 6.67 -20.33
CA VAL A 75 2.42 8.01 -20.61
C VAL A 75 1.75 8.57 -21.87
N TYR A 76 1.71 7.77 -22.93
CA TYR A 76 1.20 8.18 -24.24
C TYR A 76 -0.21 7.66 -24.54
N SER A 77 -0.96 7.28 -23.52
CA SER A 77 -2.35 6.89 -23.69
C SER A 77 -3.16 8.04 -24.32
N PRO A 78 -4.02 7.76 -25.32
CA PRO A 78 -4.91 8.78 -25.86
C PRO A 78 -5.98 9.24 -24.86
N GLU A 79 -6.19 8.49 -23.77
CA GLU A 79 -7.15 8.85 -22.72
C GLU A 79 -6.54 9.78 -21.66
N ARG A 80 -5.26 10.20 -21.81
CA ARG A 80 -4.61 11.13 -20.87
C ARG A 80 -5.33 12.48 -20.82
N LEU A 81 -5.57 12.97 -19.60
CA LEU A 81 -5.95 14.35 -19.34
C LEU A 81 -4.76 15.26 -19.64
N LEU A 82 -4.92 16.18 -20.57
CA LEU A 82 -3.87 17.06 -21.05
C LEU A 82 -4.12 18.54 -20.72
N TYR A 83 -5.33 18.89 -20.32
CA TYR A 83 -5.77 20.27 -20.11
C TYR A 83 -6.68 20.35 -18.89
N PRO A 84 -6.72 21.53 -18.18
CA PRO A 84 -7.72 21.78 -17.15
C PRO A 84 -9.13 21.79 -17.73
N MET A 85 -10.08 21.24 -16.99
CA MET A 85 -11.45 21.11 -17.42
C MET A 85 -12.42 21.47 -16.30
N ARG A 86 -13.54 22.07 -16.65
CA ARG A 86 -14.62 22.42 -15.72
C ARG A 86 -15.90 21.67 -16.14
N ARG A 87 -16.62 21.13 -15.15
CA ARG A 87 -17.92 20.50 -15.39
C ARG A 87 -18.90 21.49 -16.00
N ARG A 88 -19.62 21.05 -17.03
CA ARG A 88 -20.70 21.83 -17.64
C ARG A 88 -21.83 22.01 -16.63
N ARG A 89 -22.48 23.18 -16.62
CA ARG A 89 -23.52 23.52 -15.64
C ARG A 89 -24.79 22.67 -15.76
N ASP A 90 -25.06 22.11 -16.92
CA ASP A 90 -26.21 21.25 -17.23
C ASP A 90 -25.96 19.77 -16.93
N VAL A 91 -24.73 19.40 -16.53
CA VAL A 91 -24.36 18.02 -16.22
C VAL A 91 -24.21 17.81 -14.73
N ARG A 92 -25.06 16.99 -14.13
CA ARG A 92 -24.99 16.62 -12.70
C ARG A 92 -23.79 15.74 -12.37
N LYS A 93 -23.38 15.75 -11.10
CA LYS A 93 -22.39 14.81 -10.55
C LYS A 93 -22.98 13.40 -10.52
N GLY A 94 -22.19 12.43 -10.97
CA GLY A 94 -22.61 11.03 -11.02
C GLY A 94 -21.79 10.24 -12.02
N PRO A 95 -22.00 8.91 -12.10
CA PRO A 95 -21.30 8.07 -13.05
C PRO A 95 -21.45 8.57 -14.48
N LEU A 96 -20.32 8.70 -15.17
CA LEU A 96 -20.28 9.14 -16.57
C LEU A 96 -20.07 7.93 -17.49
N PRO A 97 -20.66 7.92 -18.72
CA PRO A 97 -20.44 6.86 -19.67
C PRO A 97 -18.96 6.75 -20.05
N LYS A 98 -18.41 5.53 -19.98
CA LYS A 98 -17.02 5.26 -20.33
C LYS A 98 -16.71 5.70 -21.77
N GLY A 99 -15.61 6.43 -21.94
CA GLY A 99 -15.15 6.95 -23.23
C GLY A 99 -15.88 8.23 -23.69
N ARG A 100 -16.88 8.70 -22.91
CA ARG A 100 -17.60 9.95 -23.15
C ARG A 100 -17.52 10.95 -22.00
N GLU A 101 -16.67 10.67 -21.02
CA GLU A 101 -16.51 11.50 -19.81
C GLU A 101 -16.19 12.96 -20.16
N ALA A 102 -15.37 13.17 -21.19
CA ALA A 102 -14.99 14.52 -21.63
C ALA A 102 -16.18 15.37 -22.09
N GLU A 103 -17.29 14.77 -22.51
CA GLU A 103 -18.52 15.49 -22.92
C GLU A 103 -19.18 16.23 -21.74
N ALA A 104 -18.96 15.74 -20.51
CA ALA A 104 -19.46 16.35 -19.28
C ALA A 104 -18.68 17.61 -18.86
N PHE A 105 -17.56 17.86 -19.52
CA PHE A 105 -16.65 18.96 -19.17
C PHE A 105 -16.41 19.90 -20.34
N GLU A 106 -16.00 21.11 -20.05
CA GLU A 106 -15.44 22.08 -21.00
C GLU A 106 -13.98 22.36 -20.65
N ARG A 107 -13.13 22.48 -21.66
CA ARG A 107 -11.74 22.90 -21.46
C ARG A 107 -11.70 24.34 -21.01
N ILE A 108 -10.87 24.63 -20.02
CA ILE A 108 -10.57 25.97 -19.52
C ILE A 108 -9.05 26.19 -19.49
N SER A 109 -8.61 27.42 -19.37
CA SER A 109 -7.20 27.73 -19.14
C SER A 109 -6.79 27.42 -17.68
N TRP A 110 -5.48 27.33 -17.44
CA TRP A 110 -4.96 27.22 -16.08
C TRP A 110 -5.32 28.45 -15.22
N ASP A 111 -5.32 29.64 -15.79
CA ASP A 111 -5.72 30.85 -15.05
C ASP A 111 -7.17 30.78 -14.60
N GLU A 112 -8.08 30.41 -15.50
CA GLU A 112 -9.50 30.19 -15.16
C GLU A 112 -9.68 29.08 -14.10
N ALA A 113 -8.91 27.99 -14.21
CA ALA A 113 -8.97 26.90 -13.24
C ALA A 113 -8.50 27.33 -11.86
N LEU A 114 -7.33 28.00 -11.78
CA LEU A 114 -6.76 28.48 -10.53
C LEU A 114 -7.65 29.57 -9.89
N ASP A 115 -8.21 30.47 -10.68
CA ASP A 115 -9.15 31.49 -10.20
C ASP A 115 -10.43 30.85 -9.64
N ALA A 116 -11.01 29.90 -10.34
CA ALA A 116 -12.21 29.20 -9.89
C ALA A 116 -11.98 28.44 -8.58
N VAL A 117 -10.86 27.71 -8.49
CA VAL A 117 -10.50 26.96 -7.29
C VAL A 117 -10.19 27.90 -6.12
N ALA A 118 -9.32 28.88 -6.32
CA ALA A 118 -8.93 29.82 -5.26
C ALA A 118 -10.14 30.61 -4.72
N THR A 119 -10.98 31.15 -5.62
CA THR A 119 -12.20 31.87 -5.25
C THR A 119 -13.15 30.98 -4.44
N LYS A 120 -13.38 29.75 -4.90
CA LYS A 120 -14.32 28.85 -4.23
C LYS A 120 -13.81 28.37 -2.88
N LEU A 121 -12.51 28.01 -2.77
CA LEU A 121 -11.91 27.63 -1.49
C LEU A 121 -11.90 28.78 -0.49
N SER A 122 -11.61 30.02 -0.93
CA SER A 122 -11.65 31.22 -0.07
C SER A 122 -13.06 31.48 0.43
N ALA A 123 -14.09 31.42 -0.43
CA ALA A 123 -15.48 31.60 -0.04
C ALA A 123 -15.93 30.53 0.97
N ILE A 124 -15.62 29.25 0.73
CA ILE A 124 -15.95 28.15 1.64
C ILE A 124 -15.24 28.33 2.99
N ALA A 125 -13.96 28.71 2.99
CA ALA A 125 -13.22 28.96 4.22
C ALA A 125 -13.80 30.15 5.03
N ALA A 126 -14.26 31.18 4.36
CA ALA A 126 -14.87 32.35 5.00
C ALA A 126 -16.27 32.05 5.58
N GLU A 127 -17.08 31.26 4.86
CA GLU A 127 -18.46 30.94 5.26
C GLU A 127 -18.55 29.82 6.29
N HIS A 128 -17.74 28.76 6.14
CA HIS A 128 -17.85 27.53 6.94
C HIS A 128 -16.63 27.23 7.80
N GLY A 129 -15.60 28.08 7.72
CA GLY A 129 -14.29 27.83 8.33
C GLY A 129 -13.38 26.96 7.45
N PRO A 130 -12.04 27.13 7.54
CA PRO A 130 -11.10 26.46 6.63
C PRO A 130 -11.06 24.93 6.81
N GLU A 131 -11.41 24.38 7.98
CA GLU A 131 -11.52 22.94 8.22
C GLU A 131 -12.67 22.27 7.43
N SER A 132 -13.56 23.06 6.79
CA SER A 132 -14.55 22.53 5.84
C SER A 132 -13.94 22.12 4.48
N ILE A 133 -12.67 22.40 4.28
CA ILE A 133 -11.89 21.96 3.11
C ILE A 133 -11.11 20.70 3.50
N LEU A 134 -11.31 19.59 2.77
CA LEU A 134 -10.64 18.32 3.01
C LEU A 134 -9.73 17.98 1.82
N PRO A 135 -8.40 17.98 1.96
CA PRO A 135 -7.51 17.31 1.01
C PRO A 135 -7.64 15.80 1.13
N TYR A 136 -7.68 15.08 0.01
CA TYR A 136 -7.70 13.62 0.01
C TYR A 136 -6.68 13.08 -0.99
N SER A 137 -5.66 12.42 -0.50
CA SER A 137 -4.58 11.92 -1.34
C SER A 137 -3.88 10.72 -0.72
N TYR A 138 -3.38 9.83 -1.59
CA TYR A 138 -2.54 8.71 -1.13
C TYR A 138 -1.48 8.35 -2.18
N ALA A 139 -1.13 7.09 -2.28
CA ALA A 139 0.04 6.52 -2.92
C ALA A 139 -0.08 6.34 -4.46
N GLY A 140 -0.74 7.24 -5.17
CA GLY A 140 -0.63 7.35 -6.64
C GLY A 140 0.80 7.68 -7.07
N THR A 141 1.53 8.41 -6.20
CA THR A 141 3.00 8.45 -6.11
C THR A 141 3.41 8.36 -4.65
N ILE A 142 4.57 7.76 -4.36
CA ILE A 142 5.18 7.70 -3.02
C ILE A 142 6.48 8.50 -2.93
N GLY A 143 6.82 9.26 -3.97
CA GLY A 143 7.94 10.20 -3.96
C GLY A 143 7.72 11.32 -2.95
N GLN A 144 8.78 11.76 -2.27
CA GLN A 144 8.69 12.71 -1.14
C GLN A 144 8.02 14.03 -1.55
N LEU A 145 8.31 14.50 -2.77
CA LEU A 145 7.76 15.76 -3.26
C LEU A 145 6.31 15.63 -3.71
N GLY A 146 6.02 14.61 -4.51
CA GLY A 146 4.66 14.38 -5.02
C GLY A 146 3.70 13.84 -3.96
N TYR A 147 4.21 13.18 -2.91
CA TYR A 147 3.39 12.59 -1.84
C TYR A 147 3.08 13.56 -0.71
N GLY A 148 4.00 14.46 -0.34
CA GLY A 148 3.77 15.35 0.80
C GLY A 148 4.82 16.44 0.98
N SER A 149 4.75 17.49 0.18
CA SER A 149 5.61 18.68 0.28
C SER A 149 4.80 19.95 0.10
N MET A 150 4.77 20.55 -1.09
CA MET A 150 4.06 21.80 -1.39
C MET A 150 2.55 21.71 -1.14
N ASP A 151 1.94 20.54 -1.37
CA ASP A 151 0.55 20.26 -1.02
C ASP A 151 0.29 20.43 0.48
N ARG A 152 1.18 19.89 1.34
CA ARG A 152 1.07 20.06 2.79
C ARG A 152 1.23 21.51 3.21
N ARG A 153 2.23 22.23 2.66
CA ARG A 153 2.40 23.66 2.94
C ARG A 153 1.15 24.46 2.61
N PHE A 154 0.57 24.22 1.43
CA PHE A 154 -0.65 24.89 0.97
C PHE A 154 -1.82 24.67 1.94
N PHE A 155 -2.14 23.42 2.27
CA PHE A 155 -3.25 23.11 3.15
C PHE A 155 -2.99 23.50 4.60
N HIS A 156 -1.76 23.45 5.09
CA HIS A 156 -1.38 23.97 6.39
C HIS A 156 -1.64 25.48 6.48
N ARG A 157 -1.17 26.23 5.49
CA ARG A 157 -1.34 27.69 5.46
C ARG A 157 -2.81 28.11 5.30
N LEU A 158 -3.57 27.34 4.56
CA LEU A 158 -5.01 27.55 4.39
C LEU A 158 -5.78 27.28 5.71
N GLY A 159 -5.27 26.42 6.58
CA GLY A 159 -5.96 25.91 7.76
C GLY A 159 -6.97 24.81 7.46
N ALA A 160 -6.81 24.12 6.33
CA ALA A 160 -7.68 23.03 5.92
C ALA A 160 -7.57 21.82 6.86
N SER A 161 -8.60 20.96 6.90
CA SER A 161 -8.55 19.68 7.58
C SER A 161 -7.31 18.90 7.14
N GLN A 162 -6.68 18.17 8.07
CA GLN A 162 -5.55 17.30 7.78
C GLN A 162 -6.03 15.89 7.47
N LEU A 163 -5.40 15.22 6.51
CA LEU A 163 -5.71 13.83 6.18
C LEU A 163 -4.73 12.90 6.88
N ASP A 164 -5.24 12.01 7.75
CA ASP A 164 -4.48 10.88 8.25
C ASP A 164 -4.52 9.74 7.23
N ARG A 165 -3.36 9.43 6.64
CA ARG A 165 -3.21 8.49 5.52
C ARG A 165 -3.09 7.05 6.02
N THR A 166 -4.19 6.46 6.47
CA THR A 166 -4.25 5.20 7.23
C THR A 166 -4.61 3.95 6.40
N ILE A 167 -5.11 4.10 5.18
CA ILE A 167 -5.73 3.01 4.40
C ILE A 167 -4.81 1.82 4.09
N CYS A 168 -3.48 1.98 4.13
CA CYS A 168 -2.55 0.93 3.71
C CYS A 168 -1.63 0.44 4.83
N ALA A 169 -0.71 1.29 5.36
CA ALA A 169 0.45 0.84 6.12
C ALA A 169 0.41 1.20 7.61
N SER A 170 -0.63 1.88 8.08
CA SER A 170 -0.65 2.48 9.42
C SER A 170 -0.61 1.45 10.53
N ALA A 171 -1.44 0.41 10.48
CA ALA A 171 -1.53 -0.59 11.55
C ALA A 171 -0.21 -1.39 11.69
N GLY A 172 0.33 -1.92 10.60
CA GLY A 172 1.61 -2.63 10.64
C GLY A 172 2.79 -1.71 10.99
N GLY A 173 2.77 -0.46 10.50
CA GLY A 173 3.76 0.55 10.86
C GLY A 173 3.73 0.89 12.35
N ALA A 174 2.55 1.09 12.93
CA ALA A 174 2.35 1.32 14.36
C ALA A 174 2.77 0.10 15.19
N ALA A 175 2.44 -1.11 14.74
CA ALA A 175 2.87 -2.36 15.35
C ALA A 175 4.39 -2.48 15.44
N LEU A 176 5.12 -2.25 14.34
CA LEU A 176 6.58 -2.25 14.36
C LEU A 176 7.15 -1.16 15.27
N THR A 177 6.58 0.04 15.20
CA THR A 177 7.03 1.16 16.05
C THR A 177 6.81 0.86 17.52
N SER A 178 5.71 0.18 17.90
CA SER A 178 5.45 -0.20 19.29
C SER A 178 6.42 -1.26 19.83
N VAL A 179 7.00 -2.11 18.96
CA VAL A 179 7.95 -3.16 19.37
C VAL A 179 9.39 -2.70 19.25
N TYR A 180 9.74 -2.00 18.17
CA TYR A 180 11.13 -1.67 17.83
C TYR A 180 11.48 -0.18 17.93
N GLY A 181 10.45 0.68 18.03
CA GLY A 181 10.60 2.15 17.98
C GLY A 181 10.82 2.70 16.57
N VAL A 182 11.06 1.86 15.58
CA VAL A 182 11.36 2.25 14.19
C VAL A 182 10.88 1.20 13.19
N ARG A 183 10.51 1.63 12.00
CA ARG A 183 10.15 0.74 10.87
C ARG A 183 11.40 0.40 10.06
N LEU A 184 12.09 -0.65 10.47
CA LEU A 184 13.28 -1.20 9.84
C LEU A 184 13.16 -2.72 9.80
N GLY A 185 13.88 -3.39 8.91
CA GLY A 185 13.81 -4.83 8.74
C GLY A 185 15.01 -5.39 7.97
N THR A 186 14.99 -6.70 7.78
CA THR A 186 16.02 -7.44 7.05
C THR A 186 16.09 -6.95 5.60
N SER A 187 17.29 -6.69 5.10
CA SER A 187 17.53 -6.31 3.71
C SER A 187 17.07 -7.40 2.74
N PRO A 188 16.51 -7.06 1.56
CA PRO A 188 16.13 -8.06 0.56
C PRO A 188 17.25 -9.02 0.19
N GLN A 189 18.47 -8.52 0.04
CA GLN A 189 19.64 -9.31 -0.33
C GLN A 189 19.95 -10.38 0.72
N ASP A 190 19.68 -10.11 2.00
CA ASP A 190 19.97 -11.02 3.10
C ASP A 190 19.01 -12.21 3.15
N PHE A 191 17.85 -12.15 2.49
CA PHE A 191 16.96 -13.30 2.33
C PHE A 191 17.66 -14.50 1.66
N ALA A 192 18.67 -14.26 0.81
CA ALA A 192 19.47 -15.32 0.21
C ALA A 192 20.23 -16.17 1.24
N HIS A 193 20.40 -15.71 2.46
CA HIS A 193 21.07 -16.42 3.56
C HIS A 193 20.12 -17.16 4.50
N ALA A 194 18.79 -17.04 4.30
CA ALA A 194 17.80 -17.72 5.14
C ALA A 194 17.76 -19.23 4.88
N GLY A 195 17.42 -20.02 5.90
CA GLY A 195 17.13 -21.44 5.82
C GLY A 195 15.64 -21.74 5.86
N LEU A 196 14.86 -20.83 6.44
CA LEU A 196 13.40 -20.87 6.44
C LEU A 196 12.87 -19.47 6.13
N ILE A 197 12.02 -19.36 5.13
CA ILE A 197 11.36 -18.12 4.76
C ILE A 197 9.86 -18.28 5.02
N VAL A 198 9.30 -17.45 5.89
CA VAL A 198 7.87 -17.41 6.19
C VAL A 198 7.26 -16.19 5.51
N ALA A 199 6.52 -16.39 4.43
CA ALA A 199 5.76 -15.34 3.77
C ALA A 199 4.37 -15.22 4.44
N TRP A 200 4.18 -14.21 5.27
CA TRP A 200 2.98 -14.02 6.08
C TRP A 200 2.12 -12.89 5.52
N GLY A 201 0.95 -13.22 4.96
CA GLY A 201 0.07 -12.28 4.27
C GLY A 201 0.78 -11.58 3.10
N ALA A 202 1.67 -12.29 2.39
CA ALA A 202 2.63 -11.71 1.45
C ALA A 202 2.67 -12.44 0.11
N ASN A 203 2.00 -11.90 -0.92
CA ASN A 203 2.11 -12.37 -2.30
C ASN A 203 3.38 -11.79 -2.97
N ILE A 204 4.55 -12.31 -2.60
CA ILE A 204 5.86 -11.79 -3.05
C ILE A 204 6.00 -11.85 -4.57
N HIS A 205 5.69 -12.99 -5.18
CA HIS A 205 5.79 -13.21 -6.62
C HIS A 205 4.81 -12.33 -7.44
N GLY A 206 3.74 -11.81 -6.81
CA GLY A 206 2.78 -10.88 -7.42
C GLY A 206 3.10 -9.41 -7.19
N ASN A 207 3.58 -9.05 -5.98
CA ASN A 207 3.60 -7.66 -5.51
C ASN A 207 4.95 -7.15 -5.00
N ASN A 208 5.96 -8.03 -4.84
CA ASN A 208 7.32 -7.69 -4.41
C ASN A 208 8.33 -8.50 -5.22
N VAL A 209 8.21 -8.35 -6.55
CA VAL A 209 8.84 -9.28 -7.50
C VAL A 209 10.36 -9.30 -7.43
N HIS A 210 11.00 -8.20 -7.00
CA HIS A 210 12.46 -8.11 -6.91
C HIS A 210 13.03 -8.76 -5.64
N LEU A 211 12.20 -9.12 -4.66
CA LEU A 211 12.60 -9.99 -3.56
C LEU A 211 12.67 -11.46 -4.00
N TRP A 212 11.91 -11.85 -5.03
CA TRP A 212 11.80 -13.25 -5.45
C TRP A 212 13.13 -13.88 -5.87
N PRO A 213 14.05 -13.23 -6.63
CA PRO A 213 15.36 -13.79 -6.94
C PRO A 213 16.19 -14.18 -5.71
N PHE A 214 16.15 -13.39 -4.63
CA PHE A 214 16.86 -13.71 -3.39
C PHE A 214 16.24 -14.92 -2.66
N ILE A 215 14.90 -15.05 -2.73
CA ILE A 215 14.21 -16.26 -2.23
C ILE A 215 14.63 -17.49 -3.04
N GLU A 216 14.72 -17.40 -4.36
CA GLU A 216 15.19 -18.49 -5.22
C GLU A 216 16.66 -18.85 -4.93
N GLU A 217 17.51 -17.88 -4.68
CA GLU A 217 18.90 -18.11 -4.24
C GLU A 217 18.94 -18.90 -2.92
N ALA A 218 18.14 -18.51 -1.92
CA ALA A 218 18.01 -19.24 -0.67
C ALA A 218 17.50 -20.67 -0.87
N ARG A 219 16.46 -20.86 -1.69
CA ARG A 219 15.85 -22.18 -1.96
C ARG A 219 16.81 -23.11 -2.69
N ARG A 220 17.60 -22.62 -3.65
CA ARG A 220 18.68 -23.39 -4.28
C ARG A 220 19.74 -23.85 -3.28
N ALA A 221 19.91 -23.10 -2.20
CA ALA A 221 20.79 -23.45 -1.09
C ALA A 221 20.08 -24.26 0.03
N GLY A 222 18.88 -24.78 -0.23
CA GLY A 222 18.14 -25.68 0.65
C GLY A 222 17.12 -25.01 1.58
N ALA A 223 16.87 -23.70 1.45
CA ALA A 223 15.84 -23.04 2.24
C ALA A 223 14.43 -23.53 1.88
N LYS A 224 13.55 -23.56 2.88
CA LYS A 224 12.12 -23.83 2.70
C LYS A 224 11.33 -22.52 2.68
N LEU A 225 10.29 -22.46 1.83
CA LEU A 225 9.32 -21.40 1.76
C LEU A 225 7.98 -21.86 2.33
N VAL A 226 7.53 -21.26 3.42
CA VAL A 226 6.20 -21.45 4.01
C VAL A 226 5.37 -20.19 3.74
N VAL A 227 4.13 -20.36 3.28
CA VAL A 227 3.21 -19.26 3.03
C VAL A 227 2.00 -19.37 3.94
N LEU A 228 1.72 -18.31 4.67
CA LEU A 228 0.53 -18.10 5.49
C LEU A 228 -0.36 -17.07 4.78
N ASP A 229 -1.42 -17.53 4.13
CA ASP A 229 -2.33 -16.66 3.36
C ASP A 229 -3.68 -17.39 3.20
N PRO A 230 -4.84 -16.76 3.44
CA PRO A 230 -6.15 -17.37 3.23
C PRO A 230 -6.46 -17.68 1.76
N TYR A 231 -5.72 -17.06 0.85
CA TYR A 231 -5.82 -17.22 -0.60
C TYR A 231 -4.58 -17.91 -1.18
N ARG A 232 -4.78 -18.87 -2.08
CA ARG A 232 -3.67 -19.54 -2.78
C ARG A 232 -3.06 -18.60 -3.83
N THR A 233 -2.26 -17.64 -3.37
CA THR A 233 -1.55 -16.65 -4.20
C THR A 233 -0.53 -17.30 -5.13
N ARG A 234 0.04 -16.52 -6.07
CA ARG A 234 1.18 -16.97 -6.90
C ARG A 234 2.36 -17.45 -6.04
N THR A 235 2.60 -16.79 -4.91
CA THR A 235 3.65 -17.20 -3.97
C THR A 235 3.30 -18.52 -3.29
N ALA A 236 2.05 -18.68 -2.83
CA ALA A 236 1.56 -19.91 -2.21
C ALA A 236 1.61 -21.12 -3.18
N ALA A 237 1.35 -20.90 -4.47
CA ALA A 237 1.44 -21.94 -5.49
C ALA A 237 2.87 -22.42 -5.74
N LEU A 238 3.89 -21.66 -5.34
CA LEU A 238 5.32 -21.98 -5.47
C LEU A 238 5.97 -22.38 -4.14
N ALA A 239 5.23 -22.35 -3.04
CA ALA A 239 5.72 -22.66 -1.70
C ALA A 239 5.93 -24.16 -1.49
N ASP A 240 6.80 -24.50 -0.53
CA ASP A 240 6.96 -25.86 -0.04
C ASP A 240 5.78 -26.27 0.87
N GLU A 241 5.20 -25.27 1.57
CA GLU A 241 4.01 -25.45 2.42
C GLU A 241 3.12 -24.21 2.32
N HIS A 242 1.82 -24.40 2.08
CA HIS A 242 0.81 -23.34 2.15
C HIS A 242 -0.17 -23.65 3.29
N LEU A 243 -0.23 -22.77 4.26
CA LEU A 243 -1.14 -22.83 5.40
C LEU A 243 -2.25 -21.80 5.21
N ALA A 244 -3.42 -22.24 4.77
CA ALA A 244 -4.57 -21.39 4.48
C ALA A 244 -5.25 -20.97 5.79
N ILE A 245 -4.72 -19.93 6.42
CA ILE A 245 -5.23 -19.39 7.69
C ILE A 245 -6.59 -18.70 7.50
N ARG A 246 -7.48 -18.80 8.48
CA ARG A 246 -8.71 -18.01 8.47
C ARG A 246 -8.40 -16.50 8.64
N PRO A 247 -9.08 -15.62 7.88
CA PRO A 247 -8.87 -14.17 7.98
C PRO A 247 -9.02 -13.65 9.41
N GLY A 248 -8.10 -12.74 9.82
CA GLY A 248 -8.13 -12.11 11.13
C GLY A 248 -7.71 -12.99 12.31
N THR A 249 -7.13 -14.16 12.08
CA THR A 249 -6.66 -15.06 13.16
C THR A 249 -5.12 -15.15 13.26
N ASP A 250 -4.42 -14.31 12.54
CA ASP A 250 -2.96 -14.26 12.47
C ASP A 250 -2.30 -14.03 13.83
N GLY A 251 -2.88 -13.14 14.64
CA GLY A 251 -2.40 -12.86 16.00
C GLY A 251 -2.46 -14.08 16.91
N LEU A 252 -3.53 -14.86 16.83
CA LEU A 252 -3.65 -16.11 17.60
C LEU A 252 -2.65 -17.16 17.14
N LEU A 253 -2.41 -17.28 15.82
CA LEU A 253 -1.37 -18.19 15.32
C LEU A 253 0.02 -17.79 15.85
N ALA A 254 0.35 -16.50 15.83
CA ALA A 254 1.63 -16.02 16.40
C ALA A 254 1.74 -16.31 17.90
N LEU A 255 0.68 -16.08 18.67
CA LEU A 255 0.63 -16.43 20.11
C LEU A 255 0.77 -17.93 20.34
N ALA A 256 0.15 -18.77 19.51
CA ALA A 256 0.29 -20.23 19.62
C ALA A 256 1.71 -20.71 19.24
N MET A 257 2.36 -20.05 18.27
CA MET A 257 3.78 -20.32 17.98
C MET A 257 4.65 -19.93 19.19
N LEU A 258 4.42 -18.78 19.81
CA LEU A 258 5.11 -18.35 21.03
C LEU A 258 4.86 -19.30 22.21
N HIS A 259 3.62 -19.81 22.36
CA HIS A 259 3.29 -20.87 23.34
C HIS A 259 4.23 -22.06 23.18
N VAL A 260 4.36 -22.60 21.96
CA VAL A 260 5.27 -23.75 21.69
C VAL A 260 6.72 -23.39 21.99
N VAL A 261 7.16 -22.22 21.55
CA VAL A 261 8.56 -21.77 21.77
C VAL A 261 8.88 -21.72 23.26
N PHE A 262 8.03 -21.10 24.09
CA PHE A 262 8.24 -21.01 25.54
C PHE A 262 8.03 -22.34 26.25
N ARG A 263 7.02 -23.13 25.85
CA ARG A 263 6.76 -24.45 26.45
C ARG A 263 7.95 -25.39 26.26
N ASP A 264 8.55 -25.39 25.07
CA ASP A 264 9.62 -26.30 24.69
C ASP A 264 11.03 -25.73 25.02
N GLY A 265 11.12 -24.52 25.64
CA GLY A 265 12.38 -23.85 25.99
C GLY A 265 13.24 -23.50 24.78
N LEU A 266 12.60 -23.04 23.71
CA LEU A 266 13.25 -22.72 22.44
C LEU A 266 13.53 -21.21 22.25
N GLU A 267 13.27 -20.38 23.26
CA GLU A 267 13.63 -18.97 23.25
C GLU A 267 15.14 -18.74 23.36
N ASP A 268 15.60 -17.58 22.92
CA ASP A 268 16.98 -17.11 23.15
C ASP A 268 17.04 -16.27 24.44
N THR A 269 17.22 -16.93 25.58
CA THR A 269 17.17 -16.30 26.90
C THR A 269 18.22 -15.19 27.09
N ALA A 270 19.40 -15.34 26.52
CA ALA A 270 20.46 -14.32 26.59
C ALA A 270 20.05 -13.05 25.83
N TYR A 271 19.57 -13.21 24.61
CA TYR A 271 19.11 -12.08 23.79
C TYR A 271 17.87 -11.39 24.41
N LEU A 272 16.93 -12.18 24.94
CA LEU A 272 15.77 -11.63 25.64
C LEU A 272 16.17 -10.75 26.84
N HIS A 273 17.09 -11.22 27.65
CA HIS A 273 17.57 -10.48 28.82
C HIS A 273 18.29 -9.18 28.42
N GLU A 274 19.09 -9.22 27.35
CA GLU A 274 19.88 -8.07 26.90
C GLU A 274 19.07 -7.03 26.13
N CYS A 275 18.14 -7.49 25.26
CA CYS A 275 17.57 -6.66 24.21
C CYS A 275 16.06 -6.41 24.36
N THR A 276 15.37 -7.01 25.35
CA THR A 276 13.90 -6.88 25.43
C THR A 276 13.40 -6.47 26.81
N LEU A 277 12.19 -5.93 26.83
CA LEU A 277 11.43 -5.59 28.04
C LEU A 277 10.08 -6.34 28.02
N GLY A 278 9.70 -6.98 29.15
CA GLY A 278 8.39 -7.65 29.31
C GLY A 278 8.38 -9.12 28.84
N ALA A 279 9.52 -9.79 28.72
CA ALA A 279 9.60 -11.18 28.28
C ALA A 279 8.87 -12.16 29.20
N GLU A 280 8.96 -11.99 30.51
CA GLU A 280 8.28 -12.86 31.50
C GLU A 280 6.76 -12.68 31.47
N GLU A 281 6.27 -11.45 31.28
CA GLU A 281 4.84 -11.18 31.13
C GLU A 281 4.28 -11.82 29.87
N LEU A 282 5.01 -11.70 28.75
CA LEU A 282 4.64 -12.33 27.49
C LEU A 282 4.65 -13.86 27.63
N ARG A 283 5.68 -14.43 28.26
CA ARG A 283 5.78 -15.87 28.54
C ARG A 283 4.57 -16.35 29.35
N ALA A 284 4.26 -15.68 30.45
CA ALA A 284 3.14 -16.06 31.33
C ALA A 284 1.79 -15.95 30.57
N HIS A 285 1.64 -14.93 29.72
CA HIS A 285 0.44 -14.76 28.90
C HIS A 285 0.32 -15.85 27.84
N THR A 286 1.37 -16.12 27.08
CA THR A 286 1.32 -17.06 25.96
C THR A 286 1.20 -18.52 26.41
N LEU A 287 1.65 -18.88 27.60
CA LEU A 287 1.55 -20.25 28.14
C LEU A 287 0.14 -20.62 28.66
N ARG A 288 -0.83 -19.70 28.61
CA ARG A 288 -2.22 -20.00 28.91
C ARG A 288 -2.81 -20.98 27.89
N ASP A 289 -3.75 -21.82 28.33
CA ASP A 289 -4.38 -22.83 27.48
C ASP A 289 -5.08 -22.24 26.25
N GLU A 290 -5.62 -21.03 26.38
CA GLU A 290 -6.27 -20.32 25.27
C GLU A 290 -5.38 -20.09 24.04
N HIS A 291 -4.04 -20.13 24.23
CA HIS A 291 -3.04 -20.01 23.16
C HIS A 291 -2.40 -21.36 22.81
N SER A 292 -2.88 -22.47 23.37
CA SER A 292 -2.38 -23.80 22.99
C SER A 292 -2.58 -24.08 21.50
N PRO A 293 -1.70 -24.84 20.84
CA PRO A 293 -1.89 -25.23 19.44
C PRO A 293 -3.25 -25.84 19.13
N GLN A 294 -3.80 -26.59 20.07
CA GLN A 294 -5.12 -27.25 19.96
C GLN A 294 -6.25 -26.22 19.88
N ARG A 295 -6.26 -25.25 20.80
CA ARG A 295 -7.26 -24.16 20.81
C ARG A 295 -7.08 -23.24 19.59
N ALA A 296 -5.83 -22.93 19.23
CA ALA A 296 -5.56 -22.12 18.06
C ALA A 296 -6.02 -22.81 16.76
N ALA A 297 -5.89 -24.13 16.65
CA ALA A 297 -6.32 -24.90 15.47
C ALA A 297 -7.83 -24.78 15.21
N GLU A 298 -8.65 -24.78 16.25
CA GLU A 298 -10.11 -24.63 16.15
C GLU A 298 -10.50 -23.28 15.51
N ILE A 299 -9.75 -22.23 15.82
CA ILE A 299 -10.03 -20.84 15.41
C ILE A 299 -9.34 -20.52 14.10
N THR A 300 -8.04 -20.82 13.95
CA THR A 300 -7.24 -20.49 12.78
C THR A 300 -7.52 -21.38 11.56
N GLY A 301 -8.04 -22.57 11.78
CA GLY A 301 -8.22 -23.60 10.76
C GLY A 301 -6.93 -24.32 10.35
N ILE A 302 -5.80 -24.04 11.02
CA ILE A 302 -4.53 -24.72 10.81
C ILE A 302 -4.40 -25.85 11.84
N ALA A 303 -4.12 -27.08 11.38
CA ALA A 303 -3.98 -28.24 12.28
C ALA A 303 -2.91 -27.99 13.37
N ALA A 304 -3.17 -28.43 14.61
CA ALA A 304 -2.27 -28.22 15.75
C ALA A 304 -0.86 -28.71 15.49
N GLU A 305 -0.71 -29.86 14.83
CA GLU A 305 0.60 -30.43 14.43
C GLU A 305 1.38 -29.53 13.48
N LYS A 306 0.67 -28.80 12.60
CA LYS A 306 1.29 -27.84 11.69
C LYS A 306 1.73 -26.57 12.42
N ILE A 307 0.95 -26.12 13.41
CA ILE A 307 1.32 -24.99 14.29
C ILE A 307 2.58 -25.35 15.07
N GLU A 308 2.62 -26.52 15.70
CA GLU A 308 3.79 -27.02 16.45
C GLU A 308 5.02 -27.18 15.55
N TRP A 309 4.83 -27.78 14.36
CA TRP A 309 5.91 -27.93 13.39
C TRP A 309 6.49 -26.56 12.98
N LEU A 310 5.64 -25.60 12.62
CA LEU A 310 6.10 -24.28 12.17
C LEU A 310 6.83 -23.55 13.30
N ALA A 311 6.30 -23.58 14.51
CA ALA A 311 6.90 -22.94 15.67
C ALA A 311 8.30 -23.49 15.95
N ARG A 312 8.44 -24.84 16.00
CA ARG A 312 9.75 -25.50 16.21
C ARG A 312 10.70 -25.24 15.05
N ALA A 313 10.24 -25.36 13.81
CA ALA A 313 11.06 -25.10 12.61
C ALA A 313 11.61 -23.66 12.62
N TYR A 314 10.77 -22.68 13.00
CA TYR A 314 11.13 -21.27 13.10
C TYR A 314 12.16 -21.03 14.24
N ALA A 315 11.87 -21.53 15.43
CA ALA A 315 12.71 -21.29 16.62
C ALA A 315 14.04 -22.05 16.61
N THR A 316 14.14 -23.17 15.89
CA THR A 316 15.39 -23.94 15.79
C THR A 316 16.22 -23.60 14.55
N ALA A 317 15.69 -22.82 13.62
CA ALA A 317 16.48 -22.26 12.53
C ALA A 317 17.61 -21.37 13.09
N GLY A 318 18.76 -21.37 12.44
CA GLY A 318 19.93 -20.62 12.91
C GLY A 318 20.74 -21.30 14.02
N ARG A 319 20.26 -22.40 14.61
CA ARG A 319 20.99 -23.16 15.62
C ARG A 319 21.88 -24.25 14.99
N GLU A 320 22.95 -24.63 15.68
CA GLU A 320 23.83 -25.75 15.27
C GLU A 320 24.39 -25.59 13.85
N GLY A 321 24.74 -24.35 13.45
CA GLY A 321 25.27 -24.06 12.12
C GLY A 321 24.22 -24.04 10.98
N ARG A 322 22.94 -24.21 11.30
CA ARG A 322 21.85 -24.06 10.32
C ARG A 322 21.64 -22.59 9.99
N ARG A 323 21.07 -22.30 8.81
CA ARG A 323 20.67 -20.95 8.39
C ARG A 323 19.45 -20.49 9.18
N PRO A 324 19.33 -19.16 9.47
CA PRO A 324 18.23 -18.63 10.27
C PRO A 324 16.87 -18.63 9.55
N ALA A 325 15.83 -18.31 10.31
CA ALA A 325 14.51 -18.03 9.77
C ALA A 325 14.28 -16.53 9.58
N VAL A 326 13.59 -16.16 8.49
CA VAL A 326 13.14 -14.80 8.23
C VAL A 326 11.65 -14.75 7.91
N ILE A 327 10.97 -13.72 8.41
CA ILE A 327 9.56 -13.47 8.09
C ILE A 327 9.48 -12.35 7.04
N ARG A 328 8.86 -12.61 5.90
CA ARG A 328 8.35 -11.56 5.02
C ARG A 328 6.90 -11.29 5.40
N MET A 329 6.67 -10.38 6.30
CA MET A 329 5.33 -9.90 6.63
C MET A 329 4.90 -8.85 5.60
N ASN A 330 3.62 -8.86 5.19
CA ASN A 330 3.10 -7.82 4.33
C ASN A 330 1.72 -7.34 4.81
N TYR A 331 1.18 -6.35 4.14
CA TYR A 331 -0.01 -5.60 4.58
C TYR A 331 -1.32 -6.40 4.52
N GLY A 332 -1.31 -7.66 4.06
CA GLY A 332 -2.47 -8.55 4.17
C GLY A 332 -2.89 -8.79 5.62
N ILE A 333 -1.92 -9.05 6.50
CA ILE A 333 -2.16 -9.36 7.93
C ILE A 333 -2.88 -8.24 8.71
N GLN A 334 -2.67 -6.99 8.33
CA GLN A 334 -3.18 -5.83 9.07
C GLN A 334 -4.58 -5.35 8.64
N ARG A 335 -5.24 -6.02 7.69
CA ARG A 335 -6.51 -5.56 7.10
C ARG A 335 -7.76 -6.10 7.80
N SER A 336 -7.62 -6.55 9.02
CA SER A 336 -8.70 -6.95 9.92
C SER A 336 -8.76 -6.01 11.13
N GLU A 337 -9.88 -5.96 11.84
CA GLU A 337 -10.05 -5.09 13.02
C GLU A 337 -8.91 -5.26 14.04
N ASN A 338 -8.45 -6.49 14.26
CA ASN A 338 -7.33 -6.83 15.14
C ASN A 338 -5.96 -6.84 14.42
N GLY A 339 -5.87 -6.21 13.24
CA GLY A 339 -4.70 -6.30 12.37
C GLY A 339 -3.43 -5.69 12.95
N GLY A 340 -3.56 -4.66 13.77
CA GLY A 340 -2.42 -4.05 14.46
C GLY A 340 -1.84 -4.96 15.53
N THR A 341 -2.67 -5.53 16.40
CA THR A 341 -2.26 -6.54 17.39
C THR A 341 -1.71 -7.79 16.72
N SER A 342 -2.29 -8.26 15.62
CA SER A 342 -1.77 -9.39 14.84
C SER A 342 -0.37 -9.13 14.30
N ALA A 343 -0.15 -7.97 13.66
CA ALA A 343 1.17 -7.59 13.18
C ALA A 343 2.20 -7.45 14.31
N ARG A 344 1.77 -6.94 15.49
CA ARG A 344 2.60 -6.81 16.67
C ARG A 344 3.02 -8.18 17.24
N ALA A 345 2.12 -9.14 17.33
CA ALA A 345 2.42 -10.49 17.80
C ALA A 345 3.43 -11.19 16.87
N VAL A 346 3.26 -11.08 15.55
CA VAL A 346 4.22 -11.62 14.57
C VAL A 346 5.58 -10.93 14.69
N ALA A 347 5.60 -9.61 14.91
CA ALA A 347 6.84 -8.86 15.07
C ALA A 347 7.66 -9.27 16.31
N MET A 348 7.05 -9.89 17.31
CA MET A 348 7.76 -10.40 18.49
C MET A 348 8.53 -11.71 18.24
N LEU A 349 8.12 -12.53 17.28
CA LEU A 349 8.73 -13.83 17.00
C LEU A 349 10.26 -13.76 16.79
N PRO A 350 10.81 -12.82 15.99
CA PRO A 350 12.27 -12.70 15.83
C PRO A 350 13.00 -12.30 17.10
N LEU A 351 12.34 -11.55 18.00
CA LEU A 351 12.94 -11.18 19.30
C LEU A 351 13.03 -12.39 20.22
N ILE A 352 11.95 -13.17 20.31
CA ILE A 352 11.91 -14.33 21.21
C ILE A 352 12.91 -15.40 20.80
N THR A 353 13.11 -15.59 19.50
CA THR A 353 14.03 -16.63 18.98
C THR A 353 15.45 -16.14 18.74
N GLY A 354 15.73 -14.84 18.91
CA GLY A 354 17.03 -14.24 18.63
C GLY A 354 17.46 -14.28 17.16
N SER A 355 16.51 -14.46 16.22
CA SER A 355 16.84 -14.60 14.81
C SER A 355 17.46 -13.33 14.19
N TRP A 356 17.30 -12.17 14.79
CA TRP A 356 17.95 -10.92 14.41
C TRP A 356 19.49 -10.94 14.50
N LYS A 357 20.05 -11.83 15.30
CA LYS A 357 21.51 -11.94 15.48
C LYS A 357 22.25 -12.52 14.27
N GLN A 358 21.51 -13.00 13.26
CA GLN A 358 22.11 -13.73 12.16
C GLN A 358 21.69 -13.13 10.81
N ARG A 359 22.64 -13.06 9.88
CA ARG A 359 22.39 -12.63 8.52
C ARG A 359 21.36 -13.55 7.84
N GLY A 360 20.30 -12.98 7.31
CA GLY A 360 19.20 -13.75 6.73
C GLY A 360 18.12 -14.14 7.75
N GLY A 361 18.22 -13.65 9.01
CA GLY A 361 17.17 -13.76 10.02
C GLY A 361 16.32 -12.50 10.15
N GLY A 362 15.44 -12.47 11.14
CA GLY A 362 14.60 -11.32 11.46
C GLY A 362 13.28 -11.25 10.69
N LEU A 363 12.89 -10.03 10.33
CA LEU A 363 11.59 -9.73 9.69
C LEU A 363 11.72 -8.57 8.71
N LEU A 364 10.95 -8.60 7.63
CA LEU A 364 10.74 -7.47 6.74
C LEU A 364 9.24 -7.22 6.54
N LEU A 365 8.74 -6.09 7.05
CA LEU A 365 7.49 -5.47 6.64
C LEU A 365 7.79 -4.19 5.87
N SER A 366 8.56 -3.28 6.47
CA SER A 366 8.88 -1.98 5.91
C SER A 366 10.25 -1.51 6.36
N THR A 367 11.00 -0.89 5.44
CA THR A 367 12.27 -0.18 5.72
C THR A 367 12.08 1.35 5.74
N SER A 368 10.84 1.86 5.64
CA SER A 368 10.57 3.30 5.47
C SER A 368 11.08 4.18 6.62
N GLY A 369 11.24 3.62 7.82
CA GLY A 369 11.80 4.33 8.97
C GLY A 369 13.32 4.53 8.93
N ALA A 370 14.02 3.91 7.97
CA ALA A 370 15.45 4.08 7.77
C ALA A 370 15.81 5.37 7.01
N PHE A 371 14.82 6.05 6.41
CA PHE A 371 15.04 7.26 5.60
C PHE A 371 14.70 8.51 6.43
N PRO A 372 15.70 9.17 7.04
CA PRO A 372 15.48 10.31 7.92
C PRO A 372 15.32 11.62 7.14
N TYR A 373 14.54 11.63 6.06
CA TYR A 373 14.26 12.87 5.33
C TYR A 373 13.64 13.93 6.24
N ASN A 374 14.01 15.19 6.05
CA ASN A 374 13.49 16.29 6.83
C ASN A 374 12.05 16.65 6.43
N SER A 375 11.10 15.79 6.83
CA SER A 375 9.69 15.99 6.54
C SER A 375 9.14 17.31 7.13
N LYS A 376 9.71 17.80 8.24
CA LYS A 376 9.31 19.08 8.82
C LYS A 376 9.64 20.23 7.88
N LYS A 377 10.84 20.27 7.28
CA LYS A 377 11.20 21.29 6.28
C LYS A 377 10.40 21.15 4.98
N LEU A 378 10.07 19.91 4.59
CA LEU A 378 9.23 19.68 3.41
C LEU A 378 7.80 20.17 3.59
N GLN A 379 7.19 19.85 4.72
CA GLN A 379 5.73 20.03 4.94
C GLN A 379 5.39 21.33 5.69
N MET A 380 6.32 21.88 6.44
CA MET A 380 6.19 23.12 7.22
C MET A 380 4.89 23.18 8.06
N PRO A 381 4.72 22.27 9.05
CA PRO A 381 3.51 22.24 9.89
C PRO A 381 3.28 23.52 10.66
N GLU A 382 4.32 24.32 10.92
CA GLU A 382 4.24 25.63 11.54
C GLU A 382 3.36 26.63 10.75
N LEU A 383 3.13 26.42 9.46
CA LEU A 383 2.20 27.22 8.67
C LEU A 383 0.75 27.11 9.16
N MET A 384 0.38 26.07 9.90
CA MET A 384 -0.94 25.98 10.54
C MET A 384 -1.13 27.07 11.59
N GLN A 385 -0.07 27.46 12.30
CA GLN A 385 -0.13 28.57 13.26
C GLN A 385 -0.28 29.95 12.57
N ALA A 386 0.22 30.03 11.32
CA ALA A 386 0.04 31.23 10.48
C ALA A 386 -1.29 31.24 9.68
N SER A 387 -2.05 30.15 9.76
CA SER A 387 -3.36 30.02 9.11
C SER A 387 -4.43 30.85 9.84
N PRO A 388 -5.62 31.05 9.23
CA PRO A 388 -6.75 31.71 9.92
C PRO A 388 -7.20 30.98 11.19
N LEU A 389 -6.86 29.72 11.40
CA LEU A 389 -7.16 28.98 12.64
C LEU A 389 -6.24 29.36 13.79
N GLY A 390 -4.98 29.72 13.54
CA GLY A 390 -3.96 29.95 14.57
C GLY A 390 -3.65 28.72 15.46
N ARG A 391 -4.01 27.53 15.00
CA ARG A 391 -3.82 26.25 15.69
C ARG A 391 -3.71 25.09 14.68
N ASP A 392 -3.41 23.90 15.19
CA ASP A 392 -3.49 22.70 14.38
C ASP A 392 -4.95 22.42 13.96
N ALA A 393 -5.13 22.08 12.70
CA ALA A 393 -6.43 21.74 12.14
C ALA A 393 -6.85 20.31 12.51
N ARG A 394 -8.16 20.08 12.49
CA ARG A 394 -8.71 18.73 12.73
C ARG A 394 -8.10 17.69 11.76
N VAL A 395 -7.98 16.47 12.26
CA VAL A 395 -7.47 15.32 11.48
C VAL A 395 -8.64 14.43 11.09
N VAL A 396 -8.74 14.08 9.82
CA VAL A 396 -9.73 13.16 9.26
C VAL A 396 -9.03 11.88 8.83
N ASN A 397 -9.49 10.73 9.35
CA ASN A 397 -8.98 9.44 8.92
C ASN A 397 -9.47 9.13 7.50
N MET A 398 -8.52 8.86 6.58
CA MET A 398 -8.87 8.65 5.17
C MET A 398 -9.74 7.42 4.92
N SER A 399 -9.70 6.41 5.80
CA SER A 399 -10.53 5.21 5.69
C SER A 399 -12.01 5.48 6.02
N GLN A 400 -12.32 6.65 6.56
CA GLN A 400 -13.67 7.11 6.92
C GLN A 400 -14.15 8.26 6.01
N LEU A 401 -13.78 8.24 4.74
CA LEU A 401 -14.17 9.28 3.78
C LEU A 401 -15.70 9.38 3.65
N GLY A 402 -16.39 8.24 3.57
CA GLY A 402 -17.86 8.21 3.48
C GLY A 402 -18.49 8.97 4.64
N ARG A 403 -18.10 8.65 5.86
CA ARG A 403 -18.54 9.33 7.08
C ARG A 403 -18.18 10.82 7.08
N ALA A 404 -16.96 11.15 6.67
CA ALA A 404 -16.51 12.54 6.61
C ALA A 404 -17.38 13.40 5.69
N LEU A 405 -17.81 12.85 4.56
CA LEU A 405 -18.62 13.56 3.58
C LEU A 405 -20.12 13.61 3.95
N THR A 406 -20.63 12.65 4.76
CA THR A 406 -22.08 12.53 5.02
C THR A 406 -22.51 12.90 6.43
N GLU A 407 -21.60 12.83 7.42
CA GLU A 407 -21.95 13.00 8.84
C GLU A 407 -21.17 14.09 9.56
N MET A 408 -20.01 14.53 9.07
CA MET A 408 -19.30 15.63 9.70
C MET A 408 -20.07 16.94 9.57
N ASP A 409 -20.30 17.62 10.68
CA ASP A 409 -21.11 18.84 10.77
C ASP A 409 -20.45 20.02 11.51
N ALA A 410 -19.31 19.79 12.16
CA ALA A 410 -18.62 20.81 12.96
C ALA A 410 -17.13 21.02 12.58
N PRO A 411 -16.84 21.72 11.47
CA PRO A 411 -17.68 22.12 10.35
C PRO A 411 -17.94 20.95 9.37
N PRO A 412 -19.01 21.01 8.56
CA PRO A 412 -19.22 20.02 7.50
C PRO A 412 -18.16 20.17 6.41
N VAL A 413 -17.85 19.05 5.72
CA VAL A 413 -16.98 19.10 4.53
C VAL A 413 -17.75 19.74 3.38
N LYS A 414 -17.26 20.88 2.86
CA LYS A 414 -17.84 21.65 1.74
C LYS A 414 -16.93 21.72 0.52
N ALA A 415 -15.63 21.39 0.67
CA ALA A 415 -14.73 21.20 -0.44
C ALA A 415 -13.90 19.93 -0.25
N LEU A 416 -13.74 19.17 -1.34
CA LEU A 416 -12.88 17.99 -1.41
C LEU A 416 -11.85 18.19 -2.51
N PHE A 417 -10.56 18.14 -2.17
CA PHE A 417 -9.47 18.23 -3.14
C PHE A 417 -8.76 16.89 -3.25
N VAL A 418 -9.01 16.14 -4.34
CA VAL A 418 -8.46 14.79 -4.55
C VAL A 418 -7.25 14.84 -5.48
N TYR A 419 -6.16 14.22 -5.08
CA TYR A 419 -4.95 14.05 -5.91
C TYR A 419 -4.21 12.76 -5.54
N ASN A 420 -3.46 12.19 -6.48
CA ASN A 420 -2.75 10.90 -6.30
C ASN A 420 -3.66 9.73 -5.86
N CYS A 421 -4.96 9.80 -6.09
CA CYS A 421 -5.89 8.79 -5.58
C CYS A 421 -7.21 8.76 -6.37
N ASN A 422 -7.69 7.57 -6.74
CA ASN A 422 -9.07 7.34 -7.20
C ASN A 422 -9.96 7.01 -6.00
N ALA A 423 -10.31 8.02 -5.20
CA ALA A 423 -11.00 7.88 -3.91
C ALA A 423 -12.31 7.10 -4.01
N ALA A 424 -13.12 7.36 -5.05
CA ALA A 424 -14.42 6.70 -5.28
C ALA A 424 -14.29 5.17 -5.44
N ALA A 425 -13.14 4.68 -5.94
CA ALA A 425 -12.93 3.24 -6.12
C ALA A 425 -12.18 2.58 -4.95
N VAL A 426 -11.29 3.31 -4.23
CA VAL A 426 -10.40 2.68 -3.25
C VAL A 426 -10.85 2.83 -1.80
N ALA A 427 -11.68 3.82 -1.48
CA ALA A 427 -12.18 3.99 -0.11
C ALA A 427 -13.19 2.89 0.24
N PRO A 428 -13.17 2.37 1.49
CA PRO A 428 -14.16 1.41 1.95
C PRO A 428 -15.55 2.06 2.05
N ASP A 429 -16.60 1.24 2.17
CA ASP A 429 -18.00 1.71 2.18
C ASP A 429 -18.30 2.64 0.99
N SER A 430 -18.04 2.14 -0.22
CA SER A 430 -18.05 2.98 -1.42
C SER A 430 -19.41 3.60 -1.70
N GLU A 431 -20.54 2.97 -1.33
CA GLU A 431 -21.87 3.55 -1.52
C GLU A 431 -22.05 4.85 -0.71
N ARG A 432 -21.52 4.85 0.51
CA ARG A 432 -21.53 6.05 1.36
C ARG A 432 -20.61 7.14 0.82
N VAL A 433 -19.43 6.75 0.30
CA VAL A 433 -18.51 7.68 -0.37
C VAL A 433 -19.18 8.30 -1.58
N LEU A 434 -19.81 7.50 -2.45
CA LEU A 434 -20.50 7.98 -3.65
C LEU A 434 -21.70 8.89 -3.31
N THR A 435 -22.40 8.56 -2.22
CA THR A 435 -23.49 9.44 -1.69
C THR A 435 -22.94 10.81 -1.32
N GLY A 436 -21.81 10.85 -0.61
CA GLY A 436 -21.15 12.11 -0.27
C GLY A 436 -20.66 12.89 -1.49
N LEU A 437 -20.06 12.21 -2.47
CA LEU A 437 -19.54 12.82 -3.69
C LEU A 437 -20.64 13.40 -4.61
N ARG A 438 -21.86 12.85 -4.57
CA ARG A 438 -23.03 13.35 -5.36
C ARG A 438 -23.61 14.66 -4.82
N ARG A 439 -23.22 15.11 -3.65
CA ARG A 439 -23.74 16.33 -3.03
C ARG A 439 -23.51 17.57 -3.91
N ASP A 440 -24.55 18.33 -4.17
CA ASP A 440 -24.48 19.57 -4.96
C ASP A 440 -23.74 20.71 -4.18
N ASP A 441 -23.75 20.65 -2.84
CA ASP A 441 -23.09 21.61 -1.97
C ASP A 441 -21.61 21.27 -1.66
N LEU A 442 -21.09 20.19 -2.22
CA LEU A 442 -19.68 19.77 -2.12
C LEU A 442 -18.91 20.24 -3.36
N PHE A 443 -17.98 21.17 -3.22
CA PHE A 443 -17.08 21.55 -4.30
C PHE A 443 -15.94 20.54 -4.40
N THR A 444 -15.80 19.86 -5.56
CA THR A 444 -14.82 18.77 -5.75
C THR A 444 -13.81 19.12 -6.83
N VAL A 445 -12.53 19.14 -6.48
CA VAL A 445 -11.40 19.31 -7.40
C VAL A 445 -10.63 17.99 -7.48
N VAL A 446 -10.31 17.53 -8.69
CA VAL A 446 -9.55 16.28 -8.90
C VAL A 446 -8.34 16.57 -9.79
N HIS A 447 -7.13 16.27 -9.28
CA HIS A 447 -5.87 16.37 -10.02
C HIS A 447 -5.41 14.95 -10.39
N GLU A 448 -5.57 14.56 -11.65
CA GLU A 448 -5.46 13.16 -12.09
C GLU A 448 -4.90 13.06 -13.52
N LEU A 449 -4.48 11.86 -13.89
CA LEU A 449 -3.96 11.49 -15.21
C LEU A 449 -5.05 11.07 -16.21
N PHE A 450 -6.16 10.58 -15.71
CA PHE A 450 -7.26 9.99 -16.50
C PHE A 450 -8.62 10.35 -15.91
N PHE A 451 -9.69 10.16 -16.69
CA PHE A 451 -11.04 10.19 -16.15
C PHE A 451 -11.29 8.95 -15.30
N THR A 452 -11.08 9.05 -13.98
CA THR A 452 -11.34 7.99 -13.00
C THR A 452 -12.79 8.02 -12.50
N ASP A 453 -13.18 7.03 -11.67
CA ASP A 453 -14.50 7.09 -11.00
C ASP A 453 -14.66 8.36 -10.16
N THR A 454 -13.56 8.87 -9.57
CA THR A 454 -13.59 10.11 -8.77
C THR A 454 -13.85 11.34 -9.63
N THR A 455 -13.32 11.41 -10.85
CA THR A 455 -13.55 12.55 -11.74
C THR A 455 -15.02 12.68 -12.18
N ASP A 456 -15.80 11.59 -12.13
CA ASP A 456 -17.23 11.61 -12.43
C ASP A 456 -18.01 12.51 -11.48
N TYR A 457 -17.44 12.86 -10.35
CA TYR A 457 -18.03 13.72 -9.32
C TYR A 457 -17.31 15.07 -9.18
N ALA A 458 -16.27 15.34 -10.00
CA ALA A 458 -15.49 16.57 -9.92
C ALA A 458 -16.24 17.76 -10.54
N ASP A 459 -16.06 18.96 -9.97
CA ASP A 459 -16.42 20.25 -10.57
C ASP A 459 -15.28 20.75 -11.47
N ILE A 460 -14.02 20.54 -11.02
CA ILE A 460 -12.80 20.91 -11.74
C ILE A 460 -11.90 19.66 -11.84
N VAL A 461 -11.41 19.38 -13.03
CA VAL A 461 -10.40 18.33 -13.29
C VAL A 461 -9.13 18.98 -13.80
N LEU A 462 -7.99 18.67 -13.17
CA LEU A 462 -6.68 19.24 -13.46
C LEU A 462 -5.74 18.13 -13.96
N PRO A 463 -4.95 18.36 -15.03
CA PRO A 463 -4.06 17.34 -15.58
C PRO A 463 -2.79 17.20 -14.76
N ALA A 464 -2.48 15.96 -14.33
CA ALA A 464 -1.31 15.60 -13.55
C ALA A 464 -0.17 15.03 -14.40
N THR A 465 1.08 15.11 -13.88
CA THR A 465 2.26 14.51 -14.47
C THR A 465 2.46 13.05 -14.04
N THR A 466 3.10 12.25 -14.90
CA THR A 466 3.67 10.96 -14.54
C THR A 466 5.05 11.14 -13.92
N PHE A 467 5.64 10.07 -13.36
CA PHE A 467 7.01 10.13 -12.83
C PHE A 467 8.11 10.32 -13.92
N LEU A 468 7.77 10.14 -15.20
CA LEU A 468 8.69 10.48 -16.29
C LEU A 468 8.70 11.97 -16.62
N GLU A 469 7.74 12.73 -16.13
CA GLU A 469 7.50 14.15 -16.42
C GLU A 469 7.87 15.08 -15.27
N SER A 470 8.20 14.54 -14.09
CA SER A 470 8.49 15.36 -12.89
C SER A 470 9.67 14.79 -12.10
N LYS A 471 10.41 15.70 -11.46
CA LYS A 471 11.49 15.33 -10.54
C LYS A 471 10.92 14.97 -9.16
N ASP A 472 11.45 13.90 -8.54
CA ASP A 472 11.07 13.50 -7.20
C ASP A 472 12.23 12.85 -6.43
N LEU A 473 12.12 12.81 -5.11
CA LEU A 473 13.06 12.16 -4.20
C LEU A 473 12.42 10.91 -3.61
N MET A 474 13.12 9.77 -3.69
CA MET A 474 12.57 8.48 -3.31
C MET A 474 13.34 7.85 -2.13
N GLY A 475 12.60 7.43 -1.11
CA GLY A 475 12.98 6.31 -0.26
C GLY A 475 12.28 5.04 -0.73
N ALA A 476 12.49 3.95 0.00
CA ALA A 476 11.78 2.70 -0.24
C ALA A 476 11.24 2.12 1.07
N TYR A 477 10.21 1.29 0.94
CA TYR A 477 9.77 0.52 2.11
C TYR A 477 10.10 -0.97 2.01
N GLY A 478 10.89 -1.36 1.01
CA GLY A 478 11.38 -2.73 0.82
C GLY A 478 12.90 -2.83 0.62
N HIS A 479 13.64 -1.72 0.56
CA HIS A 479 15.10 -1.73 0.50
C HIS A 479 15.70 -0.45 1.12
N LEU A 480 17.02 -0.33 1.11
CA LEU A 480 17.79 0.69 1.86
C LEU A 480 18.61 1.60 0.93
N PHE A 481 18.05 1.96 -0.23
CA PHE A 481 18.65 2.89 -1.20
C PHE A 481 17.79 4.14 -1.35
N ALA A 482 18.40 5.31 -1.15
CA ALA A 482 17.84 6.60 -1.51
C ALA A 482 18.04 6.84 -3.01
N GLN A 483 17.09 7.51 -3.68
CA GLN A 483 17.11 7.69 -5.13
C GLN A 483 16.51 9.04 -5.53
N ILE A 484 16.94 9.59 -6.67
CA ILE A 484 16.27 10.72 -7.33
C ILE A 484 15.69 10.25 -8.67
N SER A 485 14.42 10.52 -8.90
CA SER A 485 13.78 10.38 -10.20
C SER A 485 13.96 11.67 -10.99
N GLN A 486 14.73 11.60 -12.08
CA GLN A 486 14.88 12.74 -13.00
C GLN A 486 13.74 12.75 -14.03
N PRO A 487 13.22 13.92 -14.43
CA PRO A 487 12.25 14.00 -15.51
C PRO A 487 12.92 13.60 -16.83
N ALA A 488 12.40 12.56 -17.47
CA ALA A 488 12.91 12.06 -18.75
C ALA A 488 12.38 12.85 -19.95
N ILE A 489 11.12 13.30 -19.83
CA ILE A 489 10.40 14.05 -20.86
C ILE A 489 9.76 15.31 -20.28
N ALA A 490 9.46 16.29 -21.12
CA ALA A 490 8.61 17.42 -20.73
C ALA A 490 7.18 16.94 -20.40
N PRO A 491 6.45 17.65 -19.52
CA PRO A 491 5.05 17.36 -19.29
C PRO A 491 4.23 17.37 -20.57
N LEU A 492 3.33 16.39 -20.72
CA LEU A 492 2.45 16.31 -21.89
C LEU A 492 1.28 17.28 -21.75
N GLY A 493 1.00 17.98 -22.85
CA GLY A 493 -0.04 19.01 -22.84
C GLY A 493 0.28 20.13 -21.83
N GLU A 494 -0.66 20.40 -20.96
CA GLU A 494 -0.53 21.40 -19.89
C GLU A 494 -0.42 20.76 -18.50
N ALA A 495 -0.04 19.49 -18.39
CA ALA A 495 0.06 18.77 -17.12
C ALA A 495 1.05 19.45 -16.15
N ARG A 496 0.70 19.50 -14.86
CA ARG A 496 1.53 20.04 -13.79
C ARG A 496 1.76 19.02 -12.69
N SER A 497 2.94 19.07 -12.08
CA SER A 497 3.23 18.30 -10.86
C SER A 497 2.47 18.90 -9.65
N ASN A 498 2.36 18.12 -8.56
CA ASN A 498 1.79 18.64 -7.31
C ASN A 498 2.54 19.87 -6.80
N VAL A 499 3.87 19.89 -6.92
CA VAL A 499 4.68 21.04 -6.52
C VAL A 499 4.26 22.31 -7.29
N GLN A 500 4.15 22.20 -8.62
CA GLN A 500 3.74 23.34 -9.47
C GLN A 500 2.29 23.77 -9.22
N LEU A 501 1.37 22.79 -9.05
CA LEU A 501 -0.03 23.09 -8.83
C LEU A 501 -0.26 23.84 -7.50
N PHE A 502 0.24 23.29 -6.39
CA PHE A 502 -0.03 23.88 -5.08
C PHE A 502 0.76 25.16 -4.83
N GLY A 503 1.96 25.32 -5.42
CA GLY A 503 2.67 26.60 -5.44
C GLY A 503 1.88 27.68 -6.19
N ALA A 504 1.35 27.37 -7.37
CA ALA A 504 0.52 28.29 -8.15
C ALA A 504 -0.80 28.65 -7.45
N LEU A 505 -1.46 27.67 -6.79
CA LEU A 505 -2.66 27.94 -5.99
C LEU A 505 -2.37 28.84 -4.79
N ALA A 506 -1.26 28.62 -4.09
CA ALA A 506 -0.84 29.46 -2.95
C ALA A 506 -0.66 30.91 -3.39
N GLN A 507 0.03 31.15 -4.49
CA GLN A 507 0.21 32.49 -5.05
C GLN A 507 -1.12 33.09 -5.48
N ARG A 508 -2.03 32.34 -6.12
CA ARG A 508 -3.34 32.81 -6.55
C ARG A 508 -4.25 33.16 -5.35
N MET A 509 -4.09 32.50 -4.21
CA MET A 509 -4.79 32.83 -2.96
C MET A 509 -4.12 33.94 -2.16
N GLY A 510 -3.02 34.53 -2.67
CA GLY A 510 -2.32 35.64 -2.03
C GLY A 510 -1.42 35.22 -0.86
N PHE A 511 -1.00 33.96 -0.77
CA PHE A 511 0.01 33.56 0.21
C PHE A 511 1.37 34.11 -0.21
N SER A 512 1.95 34.98 0.63
CA SER A 512 3.14 35.78 0.30
C SER A 512 4.45 35.14 0.76
N GLU A 513 4.39 34.04 1.48
CA GLU A 513 5.57 33.34 2.02
C GLU A 513 6.43 32.79 0.90
N ALA A 514 7.75 33.08 0.92
CA ALA A 514 8.71 32.67 -0.11
C ALA A 514 8.72 31.15 -0.36
N VAL A 515 8.36 30.35 0.63
CA VAL A 515 8.34 28.88 0.56
C VAL A 515 7.35 28.30 -0.45
N PHE A 516 6.39 29.10 -0.94
CA PHE A 516 5.47 28.72 -2.02
C PHE A 516 6.06 28.90 -3.44
N HIS A 517 7.30 29.41 -3.54
CA HIS A 517 8.06 29.52 -4.78
C HIS A 517 9.14 28.45 -4.91
N ASP A 518 9.29 27.56 -3.90
CA ASP A 518 10.27 26.48 -3.94
C ASP A 518 9.96 25.50 -5.10
N ASP A 519 10.97 25.23 -5.89
CA ASP A 519 10.93 24.20 -6.92
C ASP A 519 11.34 22.81 -6.38
N ALA A 520 11.36 21.82 -7.25
CA ALA A 520 11.73 20.45 -6.86
C ALA A 520 13.17 20.37 -6.32
N ASP A 521 14.10 21.16 -6.84
CA ASP A 521 15.49 21.16 -6.40
C ASP A 521 15.68 21.77 -5.02
N ALA A 522 14.97 22.85 -4.73
CA ALA A 522 14.93 23.47 -3.41
C ALA A 522 14.33 22.49 -2.38
N LEU A 523 13.21 21.84 -2.73
CA LEU A 523 12.54 20.87 -1.85
C LEU A 523 13.42 19.63 -1.58
N ILE A 524 14.13 19.09 -2.60
CA ILE A 524 15.08 17.99 -2.40
C ILE A 524 16.21 18.40 -1.46
N SER A 525 16.76 19.61 -1.64
CA SER A 525 17.82 20.12 -0.78
C SER A 525 17.35 20.24 0.67
N GLN A 526 16.12 20.70 0.89
CA GLN A 526 15.49 20.79 2.22
C GLN A 526 15.23 19.40 2.83
N ALA A 527 14.79 18.43 2.03
CA ALA A 527 14.56 17.07 2.48
C ALA A 527 15.86 16.37 2.94
N LEU A 528 16.97 16.68 2.26
CA LEU A 528 18.29 16.12 2.56
C LEU A 528 19.07 16.91 3.64
N ASP A 529 18.55 18.07 4.08
CA ASP A 529 19.16 18.86 5.14
C ASP A 529 18.85 18.25 6.51
N VAL A 530 19.58 17.16 6.82
CA VAL A 530 19.45 16.37 8.03
C VAL A 530 20.81 15.80 8.45
N ALA A 531 21.13 15.93 9.72
CA ALA A 531 22.32 15.32 10.31
C ALA A 531 21.93 13.95 10.93
N HIS A 532 21.98 12.91 10.14
CA HIS A 532 21.69 11.55 10.60
C HIS A 532 22.71 10.54 10.08
N PRO A 533 23.25 9.61 10.91
CA PRO A 533 24.28 8.65 10.51
C PRO A 533 23.88 7.84 9.26
N PHE A 534 22.62 7.46 9.11
CA PHE A 534 22.15 6.68 7.95
C PHE A 534 22.29 7.42 6.63
N PHE A 535 22.31 8.76 6.67
CA PHE A 535 22.51 9.61 5.49
C PHE A 535 23.96 10.07 5.31
N ALA A 536 24.91 9.50 6.07
CA ALA A 536 26.31 9.78 5.81
C ALA A 536 26.68 9.42 4.36
N GLY A 537 27.08 10.43 3.58
CA GLY A 537 27.37 10.29 2.16
C GLY A 537 26.16 10.31 1.21
N VAL A 538 24.94 10.44 1.69
CA VAL A 538 23.77 10.69 0.82
C VAL A 538 23.68 12.19 0.55
N THR A 539 24.02 12.61 -0.67
CA THR A 539 23.95 14.00 -1.11
C THR A 539 23.15 14.10 -2.40
N LYS A 540 22.55 15.27 -2.67
CA LYS A 540 21.82 15.52 -3.90
C LYS A 540 22.69 15.22 -5.13
N GLN A 541 23.95 15.67 -5.13
CA GLN A 541 24.88 15.46 -6.25
C GLN A 541 25.12 13.96 -6.51
N ARG A 542 25.41 13.17 -5.46
CA ARG A 542 25.60 11.74 -5.63
C ARG A 542 24.35 11.02 -6.13
N LEU A 543 23.17 11.40 -5.62
CA LEU A 543 21.92 10.85 -6.09
C LEU A 543 21.63 11.17 -7.57
N GLU A 544 22.04 12.35 -8.03
CA GLU A 544 21.91 12.74 -9.44
C GLU A 544 22.93 12.02 -10.33
N ASP A 545 24.16 11.80 -9.86
CA ASP A 545 25.22 11.16 -10.61
C ASP A 545 25.08 9.63 -10.67
N GLU A 546 24.73 9.01 -9.52
CA GLU A 546 24.69 7.56 -9.35
C GLU A 546 23.29 6.96 -9.54
N GLY A 547 22.22 7.78 -9.50
CA GLY A 547 20.81 7.36 -9.56
C GLY A 547 20.29 6.76 -8.26
N HIS A 548 21.11 6.04 -7.51
CA HIS A 548 20.79 5.45 -6.22
C HIS A 548 22.00 5.43 -5.29
N VAL A 549 21.77 5.67 -3.98
CA VAL A 549 22.82 5.67 -2.94
C VAL A 549 22.36 4.82 -1.78
N ALA A 550 23.17 3.85 -1.37
CA ALA A 550 22.90 3.04 -0.19
C ALA A 550 22.93 3.88 1.10
N LEU A 551 22.01 3.60 2.01
CA LEU A 551 22.07 4.15 3.36
C LEU A 551 23.26 3.56 4.13
N THR A 552 23.90 4.38 4.95
CA THR A 552 24.99 3.96 5.83
C THR A 552 24.43 3.42 7.14
N LEU A 553 24.26 2.10 7.21
CA LEU A 553 23.81 1.45 8.45
C LEU A 553 25.00 0.98 9.29
N PRO A 554 24.82 0.85 10.62
CA PRO A 554 25.81 0.19 11.49
C PRO A 554 26.11 -1.21 10.98
N GLN A 555 27.39 -1.59 11.00
CA GLN A 555 27.86 -2.91 10.55
C GLN A 555 28.52 -3.66 11.72
N ASP A 556 28.38 -4.98 11.71
CA ASP A 556 29.12 -5.87 12.59
C ASP A 556 30.62 -6.02 12.17
N ALA A 557 31.38 -6.83 12.91
CA ALA A 557 32.78 -7.09 12.61
C ALA A 557 33.02 -7.77 11.24
N HIS A 558 31.98 -8.29 10.62
CA HIS A 558 32.00 -8.95 9.29
C HIS A 558 31.42 -8.08 8.17
N GLY A 559 31.10 -6.80 8.46
CA GLY A 559 30.53 -5.86 7.50
C GLY A 559 29.05 -6.08 7.18
N ALA A 560 28.33 -6.87 7.99
CA ALA A 560 26.89 -7.06 7.85
C ALA A 560 26.12 -6.08 8.72
N SER A 561 25.06 -5.48 8.18
CA SER A 561 24.09 -4.72 8.96
C SER A 561 23.00 -5.65 9.45
N LEU A 562 22.99 -5.92 10.75
CA LEU A 562 22.03 -6.78 11.42
C LEU A 562 21.10 -5.95 12.30
N PRO A 563 19.95 -5.46 11.73
CA PRO A 563 18.99 -4.69 12.52
C PRO A 563 18.55 -5.45 13.77
N PHE A 564 18.43 -4.73 14.87
CA PHE A 564 17.96 -5.27 16.16
C PHE A 564 18.81 -6.42 16.76
N SER A 565 20.01 -6.66 16.25
CA SER A 565 20.93 -7.67 16.82
C SER A 565 21.47 -7.28 18.21
N THR A 566 21.49 -5.99 18.50
CA THR A 566 21.87 -5.40 19.78
C THR A 566 20.88 -4.32 20.20
N ARG A 567 20.91 -3.91 21.48
CA ARG A 567 20.03 -2.87 22.01
C ARG A 567 20.16 -1.51 21.29
N ASP A 568 21.31 -1.20 20.70
CA ASP A 568 21.57 0.09 20.06
C ASP A 568 20.69 0.37 18.83
N TRP A 569 19.99 -0.63 18.32
CA TRP A 569 19.09 -0.49 17.19
C TRP A 569 17.69 -0.02 17.59
N PHE A 570 17.25 -0.27 18.83
CA PHE A 570 15.92 0.07 19.26
C PHE A 570 15.74 1.58 19.44
N ARG A 571 14.56 2.07 19.07
CA ARG A 571 14.17 3.48 19.18
C ARG A 571 12.88 3.64 20.00
N THR A 572 12.57 2.66 20.84
CA THR A 572 11.51 2.69 21.84
C THR A 572 11.89 3.60 23.01
N ALA A 573 10.93 3.91 23.86
CA ALA A 573 11.19 4.73 25.05
C ALA A 573 12.17 4.06 26.03
N SER A 574 12.14 2.73 26.12
CA SER A 574 13.05 1.94 26.95
C SER A 574 14.43 1.73 26.34
N GLY A 575 14.60 1.96 25.03
CA GLY A 575 15.79 1.57 24.27
C GLY A 575 15.93 0.06 24.09
N LEU A 576 14.84 -0.70 24.26
CA LEU A 576 14.77 -2.16 24.13
C LEU A 576 13.59 -2.57 23.23
N GLY A 577 13.54 -3.81 22.79
CA GLY A 577 12.37 -4.39 22.14
C GLY A 577 11.23 -4.52 23.16
N GLU A 578 10.11 -3.82 22.94
CA GLU A 578 9.00 -3.76 23.88
C GLU A 578 7.98 -4.86 23.59
N LEU A 579 7.90 -5.84 24.51
CA LEU A 579 6.97 -6.97 24.44
C LEU A 579 5.67 -6.72 25.20
N THR A 580 5.62 -5.63 25.99
CA THR A 580 4.44 -5.16 26.71
C THR A 580 3.90 -3.86 26.12
N PRO A 581 2.57 -3.59 26.26
CA PRO A 581 1.54 -4.51 26.74
C PRO A 581 1.48 -5.77 25.87
N VAL A 582 1.22 -6.93 26.49
CA VAL A 582 1.15 -8.19 25.75
C VAL A 582 0.02 -8.18 24.71
N PRO A 583 0.19 -8.76 23.51
CA PRO A 583 -0.85 -8.82 22.52
C PRO A 583 -1.97 -9.78 22.96
N VAL A 584 -3.22 -9.32 22.96
CA VAL A 584 -4.40 -10.11 23.27
C VAL A 584 -5.20 -10.35 22.00
N PHE A 585 -5.45 -11.62 21.70
CA PHE A 585 -6.29 -11.95 20.54
C PHE A 585 -7.76 -11.59 20.82
N THR A 586 -8.34 -10.78 19.97
CA THR A 586 -9.78 -10.51 19.89
C THR A 586 -10.23 -10.81 18.47
N ALA A 587 -11.24 -11.67 18.30
CA ALA A 587 -11.78 -11.96 16.99
C ALA A 587 -12.41 -10.68 16.39
N PRO A 588 -12.19 -10.40 15.09
CA PRO A 588 -12.88 -9.30 14.43
C PRO A 588 -14.39 -9.48 14.52
N SER A 589 -15.13 -8.38 14.69
CA SER A 589 -16.60 -8.44 14.86
C SER A 589 -17.28 -9.08 13.63
N GLU A 590 -16.88 -8.67 12.43
CA GLU A 590 -17.26 -9.29 11.16
C GLU A 590 -16.27 -10.39 10.76
N SER A 591 -16.30 -11.50 11.50
CA SER A 591 -15.60 -12.75 11.15
C SER A 591 -16.44 -13.94 11.61
N ARG A 592 -16.15 -15.15 11.11
CA ARG A 592 -16.84 -16.37 11.55
C ARG A 592 -16.65 -16.70 13.03
N SER A 593 -15.59 -16.18 13.63
CA SER A 593 -15.30 -16.32 15.07
C SER A 593 -15.77 -15.10 15.88
N GLY A 594 -16.26 -14.05 15.25
CA GLY A 594 -16.72 -12.81 15.87
C GLY A 594 -18.21 -12.79 16.20
N SER A 595 -18.67 -11.68 16.72
CA SER A 595 -20.07 -11.51 17.18
C SER A 595 -21.11 -11.61 16.06
N ALA A 596 -20.74 -11.31 14.81
CA ALA A 596 -21.60 -11.42 13.63
C ALA A 596 -21.48 -12.77 12.90
N GLY A 597 -20.58 -13.65 13.31
CA GLY A 597 -20.14 -14.81 12.52
C GLY A 597 -21.13 -15.96 12.33
N SER A 598 -22.22 -16.01 13.08
CA SER A 598 -23.27 -17.03 12.96
C SER A 598 -24.60 -16.50 12.39
N GLY A 599 -24.56 -15.28 11.82
CA GLY A 599 -25.74 -14.57 11.35
C GLY A 599 -26.09 -14.81 9.87
N GLU A 600 -26.74 -13.81 9.30
CA GLU A 600 -27.23 -13.79 7.92
C GLU A 600 -26.10 -13.90 6.86
N PHE A 601 -24.86 -13.51 7.20
CA PHE A 601 -23.71 -13.43 6.29
C PHE A 601 -22.59 -14.39 6.72
N PRO A 602 -22.62 -15.67 6.30
CA PRO A 602 -21.74 -16.72 6.84
C PRO A 602 -20.37 -16.82 6.15
N LEU A 603 -20.11 -16.08 5.07
CA LEU A 603 -18.88 -16.17 4.30
C LEU A 603 -17.99 -14.96 4.54
N GLU A 604 -16.70 -15.21 4.78
CA GLU A 604 -15.68 -14.16 4.89
C GLU A 604 -15.28 -13.70 3.48
N PHE A 605 -15.35 -12.40 3.24
CA PHE A 605 -15.04 -11.80 1.94
C PHE A 605 -13.63 -11.20 1.92
N LEU A 606 -12.81 -11.60 0.95
CA LEU A 606 -11.47 -11.07 0.74
C LEU A 606 -11.41 -10.20 -0.53
N PRO A 607 -11.48 -8.88 -0.39
CA PRO A 607 -11.16 -7.95 -1.47
C PRO A 607 -9.68 -8.00 -1.79
N ARG A 608 -9.28 -8.70 -2.84
CA ARG A 608 -7.86 -8.87 -3.17
C ARG A 608 -7.35 -7.84 -4.15
N LYS A 609 -6.05 -7.66 -4.15
CA LYS A 609 -5.33 -6.85 -5.13
C LYS A 609 -5.14 -7.64 -6.43
N ALA A 610 -5.14 -6.91 -7.56
CA ALA A 610 -4.73 -7.47 -8.84
C ALA A 610 -3.22 -7.72 -8.87
N ASP A 611 -2.79 -8.70 -9.66
CA ASP A 611 -1.37 -8.97 -9.88
C ASP A 611 -0.73 -7.97 -10.86
N ASN A 612 -1.50 -7.48 -11.84
CA ASN A 612 -1.01 -6.59 -12.89
C ASN A 612 -1.52 -5.14 -12.78
N PHE A 613 -2.31 -4.81 -11.75
CA PHE A 613 -2.65 -3.44 -11.38
C PHE A 613 -1.95 -3.06 -10.07
N MET A 614 -1.99 -1.79 -9.75
CA MET A 614 -1.53 -1.28 -8.47
C MET A 614 -2.70 -0.52 -7.81
N ASN A 615 -3.44 -1.20 -6.94
CA ASN A 615 -4.78 -0.78 -6.51
C ASN A 615 -5.67 -0.55 -7.74
N THR A 616 -5.94 0.72 -8.10
CA THR A 616 -6.69 1.11 -9.32
C THR A 616 -5.78 1.64 -10.43
N THR A 617 -4.49 1.88 -10.16
CA THR A 617 -3.51 2.35 -11.15
C THR A 617 -3.22 1.26 -12.17
N PHE A 618 -3.22 1.59 -13.44
CA PHE A 618 -3.10 0.73 -14.63
C PHE A 618 -4.38 -0.02 -15.01
N ALA A 619 -5.44 -0.05 -14.20
CA ALA A 619 -6.66 -0.79 -14.48
C ALA A 619 -7.37 -0.33 -15.77
N ASN A 620 -7.21 0.94 -16.17
CA ASN A 620 -7.79 1.49 -17.41
C ASN A 620 -7.00 1.10 -18.68
N LEU A 621 -5.81 0.54 -18.57
CA LEU A 621 -4.96 0.23 -19.71
C LEU A 621 -5.28 -1.16 -20.28
N ASN A 622 -5.66 -1.24 -21.58
CA ASN A 622 -6.09 -2.48 -22.23
C ASN A 622 -5.09 -3.64 -22.07
N GLY A 623 -3.79 -3.37 -22.20
CA GLY A 623 -2.76 -4.39 -22.03
C GLY A 623 -2.72 -5.00 -20.62
N HIS A 624 -2.91 -4.18 -19.59
CA HIS A 624 -2.94 -4.62 -18.20
C HIS A 624 -4.24 -5.36 -17.90
N ARG A 625 -5.39 -4.89 -18.38
CA ARG A 625 -6.67 -5.61 -18.27
C ARG A 625 -6.60 -6.98 -18.94
N HIS A 626 -5.99 -7.07 -20.11
CA HIS A 626 -5.82 -8.37 -20.79
C HIS A 626 -5.02 -9.36 -19.93
N MET A 627 -3.99 -8.91 -19.21
CA MET A 627 -3.23 -9.77 -18.29
C MET A 627 -4.07 -10.24 -17.09
N GLU A 628 -5.08 -9.46 -16.69
CA GLU A 628 -5.98 -9.75 -15.56
C GLU A 628 -7.31 -10.41 -15.97
N ARG A 629 -7.54 -10.70 -17.25
CA ARG A 629 -8.84 -11.16 -17.78
C ARG A 629 -9.44 -12.38 -17.08
N LYS A 630 -8.60 -13.25 -16.48
CA LYS A 630 -9.06 -14.46 -15.77
C LYS A 630 -9.74 -14.16 -14.44
N THR A 631 -9.51 -12.99 -13.89
CA THR A 631 -10.03 -12.57 -12.58
C THR A 631 -10.96 -11.37 -12.69
N ASP A 632 -11.25 -10.94 -13.93
CA ASP A 632 -12.12 -9.79 -14.22
C ASP A 632 -13.59 -10.17 -14.00
N GLY A 633 -14.25 -9.49 -13.06
CA GLY A 633 -15.63 -9.77 -12.70
C GLY A 633 -15.89 -11.15 -12.09
N VAL A 634 -14.88 -11.78 -11.44
CA VAL A 634 -14.94 -13.14 -10.92
C VAL A 634 -14.99 -13.15 -9.41
N LEU A 635 -15.92 -13.93 -8.85
CA LEU A 635 -15.94 -14.36 -7.46
C LEU A 635 -15.33 -15.77 -7.36
N GLU A 636 -14.23 -15.90 -6.66
CA GLU A 636 -13.66 -17.20 -6.33
C GLU A 636 -14.29 -17.75 -5.05
N MET A 637 -14.76 -19.00 -5.06
CA MET A 637 -15.37 -19.67 -3.92
C MET A 637 -15.03 -21.14 -3.86
N HIS A 638 -15.01 -21.67 -2.63
CA HIS A 638 -14.68 -23.07 -2.39
C HIS A 638 -15.80 -23.99 -2.86
N THR A 639 -15.42 -25.20 -3.33
CA THR A 639 -16.35 -26.23 -3.84
C THR A 639 -17.44 -26.61 -2.84
N THR A 640 -17.15 -26.63 -1.53
CA THR A 640 -18.12 -26.94 -0.47
C THR A 640 -19.20 -25.87 -0.38
N ASP A 641 -18.81 -24.59 -0.39
CA ASP A 641 -19.72 -23.45 -0.25
C ASP A 641 -20.61 -23.29 -1.50
N ALA A 642 -20.01 -23.56 -2.68
CA ALA A 642 -20.72 -23.56 -3.94
C ALA A 642 -21.82 -24.63 -4.02
N ARG A 643 -21.51 -25.88 -3.57
CA ARG A 643 -22.49 -26.98 -3.54
C ARG A 643 -23.67 -26.67 -2.64
N GLN A 644 -23.43 -26.10 -1.46
CA GLN A 644 -24.50 -25.71 -0.52
C GLN A 644 -25.49 -24.69 -1.12
N ARG A 645 -25.01 -23.90 -2.10
CA ARG A 645 -25.75 -22.82 -2.76
C ARG A 645 -26.20 -23.17 -4.20
N THR A 646 -25.91 -24.39 -4.64
CA THR A 646 -26.21 -24.85 -6.00
C THR A 646 -25.60 -23.93 -7.08
N ILE A 647 -24.35 -23.48 -6.82
CA ILE A 647 -23.59 -22.60 -7.71
C ILE A 647 -22.54 -23.43 -8.46
N ALA A 648 -22.42 -23.19 -9.76
CA ALA A 648 -21.40 -23.77 -10.64
C ALA A 648 -20.48 -22.67 -11.20
N THR A 649 -19.30 -23.05 -11.67
CA THR A 649 -18.40 -22.12 -12.37
C THR A 649 -19.11 -21.52 -13.59
N GLY A 650 -19.06 -20.21 -13.73
CA GLY A 650 -19.71 -19.45 -14.81
C GLY A 650 -21.09 -18.90 -14.43
N ASP A 651 -21.71 -19.37 -13.35
CA ASP A 651 -22.99 -18.82 -12.90
C ASP A 651 -22.84 -17.35 -12.48
N ALA A 652 -23.80 -16.52 -12.88
CA ALA A 652 -23.93 -15.17 -12.34
C ALA A 652 -24.39 -15.25 -10.87
N VAL A 653 -23.65 -14.62 -9.98
CA VAL A 653 -23.92 -14.62 -8.53
C VAL A 653 -24.04 -13.21 -7.98
N CYS A 654 -25.01 -13.00 -7.11
CA CYS A 654 -25.11 -11.83 -6.27
C CYS A 654 -24.33 -12.08 -4.97
N VAL A 655 -23.45 -11.15 -4.62
CA VAL A 655 -22.71 -11.12 -3.35
C VAL A 655 -23.20 -9.90 -2.59
N TRP A 656 -23.66 -10.06 -1.34
CA TRP A 656 -24.24 -8.94 -0.61
C TRP A 656 -24.00 -9.04 0.90
N ASN A 657 -24.16 -7.89 1.55
CA ASN A 657 -24.34 -7.73 2.98
C ASN A 657 -25.22 -6.51 3.27
N SER A 658 -25.25 -6.04 4.53
CA SER A 658 -26.05 -4.88 4.93
C SER A 658 -25.66 -3.56 4.26
N ARG A 659 -24.41 -3.44 3.72
CA ARG A 659 -23.90 -2.22 3.08
C ARG A 659 -24.27 -2.13 1.59
N GLY A 660 -24.33 -3.27 0.89
CA GLY A 660 -24.64 -3.26 -0.51
C GLY A 660 -24.58 -4.63 -1.19
N ARG A 661 -24.59 -4.63 -2.50
CA ARG A 661 -24.54 -5.84 -3.33
C ARG A 661 -23.73 -5.62 -4.60
N ILE A 662 -23.07 -6.67 -5.07
CA ILE A 662 -22.37 -6.70 -6.36
C ILE A 662 -22.72 -7.99 -7.11
N THR A 663 -22.64 -7.95 -8.44
CA THR A 663 -22.87 -9.13 -9.29
C THR A 663 -21.57 -9.53 -9.95
N LEU A 664 -21.19 -10.81 -9.85
CA LEU A 664 -19.96 -11.37 -10.39
C LEU A 664 -20.24 -12.73 -11.04
N ALA A 665 -19.28 -13.29 -11.79
CA ALA A 665 -19.31 -14.66 -12.26
C ALA A 665 -18.61 -15.58 -11.26
N ALA A 666 -19.22 -16.69 -10.87
CA ALA A 666 -18.61 -17.64 -9.94
C ALA A 666 -17.46 -18.41 -10.60
N HIS A 667 -16.35 -18.56 -9.89
CA HIS A 667 -15.29 -19.54 -10.16
C HIS A 667 -15.15 -20.48 -8.96
N VAL A 668 -15.56 -21.74 -9.16
CA VAL A 668 -15.59 -22.73 -8.10
C VAL A 668 -14.31 -23.56 -8.14
N GLY A 669 -13.57 -23.60 -7.03
CA GLY A 669 -12.28 -24.29 -6.96
C GLY A 669 -11.75 -24.39 -5.53
N ASP A 670 -10.42 -24.49 -5.42
CA ASP A 670 -9.64 -24.64 -4.18
C ASP A 670 -8.68 -23.45 -3.94
N THR A 671 -8.88 -22.34 -4.63
CA THR A 671 -8.04 -21.13 -4.48
C THR A 671 -8.27 -20.40 -3.16
N VAL A 672 -9.44 -20.59 -2.56
CA VAL A 672 -9.82 -20.12 -1.22
C VAL A 672 -10.25 -21.29 -0.35
N ALA A 673 -10.11 -21.16 0.98
CA ALA A 673 -10.60 -22.16 1.92
C ALA A 673 -12.14 -22.12 2.03
N ALA A 674 -12.73 -23.22 2.52
CA ALA A 674 -14.18 -23.26 2.81
C ALA A 674 -14.60 -22.15 3.79
N GLY A 675 -15.69 -21.47 3.47
CA GLY A 675 -16.21 -20.32 4.21
C GLY A 675 -15.53 -19.00 3.83
N VAL A 676 -14.68 -18.98 2.81
CA VAL A 676 -14.03 -17.77 2.28
C VAL A 676 -14.40 -17.58 0.82
N VAL A 677 -14.70 -16.35 0.43
CA VAL A 677 -14.89 -15.95 -0.97
C VAL A 677 -14.01 -14.74 -1.28
N SER A 678 -13.57 -14.62 -2.53
CA SER A 678 -12.63 -13.55 -2.91
C SER A 678 -12.96 -12.96 -4.27
N ALA A 679 -12.88 -11.63 -4.37
CA ALA A 679 -12.99 -10.92 -5.64
C ALA A 679 -11.93 -9.81 -5.73
N ARG A 680 -11.63 -9.39 -6.95
CA ARG A 680 -10.59 -8.38 -7.22
C ARG A 680 -11.14 -6.97 -7.13
N LEU A 681 -10.38 -6.05 -6.51
CA LEU A 681 -10.65 -4.61 -6.58
C LEU A 681 -10.51 -4.11 -8.02
N ASP A 682 -11.48 -3.33 -8.48
CA ASP A 682 -11.47 -2.65 -9.79
C ASP A 682 -12.17 -1.27 -9.68
N TRP A 683 -12.15 -0.49 -10.76
CA TRP A 683 -12.98 0.71 -10.88
C TRP A 683 -14.45 0.33 -11.04
N HIS A 684 -15.37 1.17 -10.55
CA HIS A 684 -16.81 0.96 -10.79
C HIS A 684 -17.14 0.90 -12.28
N LYS A 685 -16.69 1.90 -13.05
CA LYS A 685 -17.00 2.01 -14.49
C LYS A 685 -16.25 0.99 -15.37
N LEU A 686 -15.19 0.34 -14.87
CA LEU A 686 -14.40 -0.65 -15.63
C LEU A 686 -14.74 -2.08 -15.24
N SER A 687 -15.32 -2.30 -14.07
CA SER A 687 -15.76 -3.61 -13.62
C SER A 687 -17.04 -4.04 -14.31
N GLN A 688 -17.24 -5.35 -14.42
CA GLN A 688 -18.46 -5.90 -14.97
C GLN A 688 -19.65 -5.49 -14.09
N HIS A 689 -20.74 -5.03 -14.70
CA HIS A 689 -21.97 -4.56 -14.02
C HIS A 689 -21.72 -3.43 -12.98
N GLY A 690 -20.67 -2.64 -13.14
CA GLY A 690 -20.33 -1.58 -12.20
C GLY A 690 -19.86 -2.06 -10.81
N ALA A 691 -19.56 -3.36 -10.68
CA ALA A 691 -19.21 -3.98 -9.40
C ALA A 691 -17.86 -3.49 -8.87
N ASN A 692 -17.85 -2.98 -7.63
CA ASN A 692 -16.61 -2.70 -6.88
C ASN A 692 -16.71 -3.37 -5.51
N VAL A 693 -15.67 -4.09 -5.14
CA VAL A 693 -15.62 -4.87 -3.89
C VAL A 693 -15.79 -3.99 -2.64
N ASN A 694 -15.44 -2.71 -2.72
CA ASN A 694 -15.60 -1.77 -1.60
C ASN A 694 -17.05 -1.38 -1.32
N THR A 695 -18.00 -1.72 -2.19
CA THR A 695 -19.44 -1.69 -1.88
C THR A 695 -19.79 -2.56 -0.67
N LEU A 696 -18.99 -3.59 -0.40
CA LEU A 696 -19.25 -4.56 0.68
C LEU A 696 -18.37 -4.32 1.92
N THR A 697 -17.31 -3.52 1.83
CA THR A 697 -16.35 -3.33 2.93
C THR A 697 -16.80 -2.26 3.91
N SER A 698 -16.35 -2.38 5.17
CA SER A 698 -16.64 -1.43 6.26
C SER A 698 -15.58 -0.34 6.36
N GLU A 699 -15.98 0.84 6.84
CA GLU A 699 -15.06 1.91 7.27
C GLU A 699 -14.62 1.81 8.74
N THR A 700 -14.88 0.67 9.40
CA THR A 700 -14.33 0.34 10.72
C THR A 700 -12.81 0.37 10.69
N LEU A 701 -12.19 0.82 11.78
CA LEU A 701 -10.75 0.99 11.87
C LEU A 701 -10.09 -0.17 12.63
N THR A 702 -8.80 -0.40 12.34
CA THR A 702 -7.99 -1.36 13.10
C THR A 702 -7.75 -0.88 14.53
N ASP A 703 -7.57 -1.83 15.44
CA ASP A 703 -7.26 -1.66 16.86
C ASP A 703 -6.01 -0.80 17.13
N ILE A 704 -4.95 -0.97 16.34
CA ILE A 704 -3.73 -0.17 16.40
C ILE A 704 -3.51 0.51 15.04
N GLY A 705 -3.21 1.80 15.05
CA GLY A 705 -2.86 2.58 13.86
C GLY A 705 -4.03 3.03 12.99
N GLY A 706 -5.30 2.74 13.37
CA GLY A 706 -6.50 3.27 12.71
C GLY A 706 -6.60 2.97 11.21
N GLY A 707 -6.08 1.82 10.75
CA GLY A 707 -6.08 1.41 9.35
C GLY A 707 -7.43 0.88 8.86
N ALA A 708 -7.54 0.63 7.54
CA ALA A 708 -8.74 0.05 6.95
C ALA A 708 -8.85 -1.47 7.19
N THR A 709 -10.06 -1.93 7.46
CA THR A 709 -10.39 -3.32 7.85
C THR A 709 -11.07 -4.11 6.72
N PHE A 710 -10.54 -4.03 5.51
CA PHE A 710 -11.15 -4.64 4.32
C PHE A 710 -11.47 -6.14 4.46
N TYR A 711 -10.73 -6.89 5.30
CA TYR A 711 -10.90 -8.33 5.48
C TYR A 711 -11.81 -8.70 6.67
N SER A 712 -12.23 -7.73 7.46
CA SER A 712 -13.35 -7.87 8.40
C SER A 712 -14.65 -7.55 7.66
N THR A 713 -15.07 -8.47 6.80
CA THR A 713 -16.25 -8.32 5.94
C THR A 713 -16.91 -9.67 5.78
N LEU A 714 -18.17 -9.76 6.19
CA LEU A 714 -19.02 -10.92 5.99
C LEU A 714 -20.02 -10.68 4.85
N VAL A 715 -20.33 -11.73 4.09
CA VAL A 715 -21.26 -11.70 2.96
C VAL A 715 -22.07 -12.98 2.86
N GLU A 716 -23.17 -12.91 2.10
CA GLU A 716 -23.85 -14.09 1.53
C GLU A 716 -23.73 -14.05 0.00
N VAL A 717 -23.84 -15.21 -0.61
CA VAL A 717 -23.73 -15.42 -2.06
C VAL A 717 -24.88 -16.29 -2.55
N ALA A 718 -25.61 -15.83 -3.57
CA ALA A 718 -26.64 -16.63 -4.21
C ALA A 718 -26.59 -16.49 -5.75
N LYS A 719 -27.04 -17.55 -6.44
CA LYS A 719 -27.21 -17.52 -7.90
C LYS A 719 -28.27 -16.48 -8.29
N VAL A 720 -27.97 -15.67 -9.28
CA VAL A 720 -28.94 -14.72 -9.85
C VAL A 720 -29.91 -15.51 -10.74
N SER A 721 -31.23 -15.38 -10.50
CA SER A 721 -32.23 -15.98 -11.38
C SER A 721 -32.30 -15.22 -12.71
N GLU A 722 -32.56 -15.93 -13.81
CA GLU A 722 -32.63 -15.33 -15.15
C GLU A 722 -33.67 -14.18 -15.23
N GLU A 723 -34.79 -14.26 -14.50
CA GLU A 723 -35.78 -13.18 -14.40
C GLU A 723 -35.25 -11.88 -13.82
N LYS A 724 -34.27 -11.96 -12.90
CA LYS A 724 -33.65 -10.78 -12.27
C LYS A 724 -32.50 -10.19 -13.08
N MET A 725 -31.88 -10.95 -13.99
CA MET A 725 -30.91 -10.42 -14.93
C MET A 725 -31.56 -9.52 -15.99
N MET A 726 -32.74 -9.92 -16.49
CA MET A 726 -33.49 -9.14 -17.52
C MET A 726 -34.09 -7.84 -16.97
N ALA A 727 -34.18 -7.67 -15.66
CA ALA A 727 -34.73 -6.47 -15.01
C ALA A 727 -33.64 -5.45 -14.60
N ALA A 728 -32.38 -5.77 -14.83
CA ALA A 728 -31.22 -4.92 -14.43
C ALA A 728 -30.51 -4.26 -15.64
N ASP A 729 -30.86 -4.66 -16.88
CA ASP A 729 -30.48 -3.99 -18.13
C ASP A 729 -31.58 -2.96 -18.52
#